data_be5921fb98281767b416f6b2e0a45e65
#
_entry.id   be5921fb98281767b416f6b2e0a45e65
#
_cell.length_a   1.000
_cell.length_b   1.000
_cell.length_c   1.000
_cell.angle_alpha   90.00
_cell.angle_beta   90.00
_cell.angle_gamma   90.00
#
_symmetry.space_group_name_H-M   'P 1'
#
loop_
_entity.id
_entity.type
_entity.pdbx_description
1 polymer ?
#
loop_
_entity_poly.entity_id
_entity_poly.type
_entity_poly.pdbx_seq_one_letter_code
_entity_poly.pdbx_strand_id
1 'polypeptide(L)'
;MVVRLLACACLVLLPCTAAARQSAQPVEPDALTQLVFFLDRATETGDAGAIRSRVSPDVPAALVSEFVQGLTFPKPTHSAVKERDRAPLADGGGVRLLIETFTERGGEGRVASWRLDAQPGAAGAPWTIIGLERLTVVNGLFRLALDVSTEYEVRNLVVRAPDLTLTLPNGTAFVSKTPDGPTAVVLLGRGRMEFAPKQESEQGQIRIFSGSDALGADFSSVFFRVNPGEFDFRFDAASLKPRPADAGRARRAVQVFDANLSRSFQIDLNDLSTSDWSLVPSLGDVVAEVVTSRYGTLTYARSGSEPEDISFFDRRRHRNIAVYTSADKLAARGRFFSEDDRVEYDITRYDIEASFAPDRSWIEGSARLTLRARNPYFSTLTVRLADPLVVRSVTSPQFGRLLHLRVVGQNNVLIGFPSTIVSQAEIDIVITYGGRLPPQAVDREAIAVQQERIDDAIQIPVEPQYTYSNRSYWYPQAPVTDYATAKLTVNVPGDLDVVASGSQAGPAAVLPAAPGQRPRKRYVFETTKPTRYLAVLISRFQSSAPTPLMLTDDGQPLTLIVAANPRQVSKIRAHAAKAADILKFYGSLLDDAPYESFTLALTENETPGGHSPAYFALLNQPIPLSPFVWTNDPVAFPNYPSFFIAHEIAHQWWGQAVGWKNYHEQWLSEGFAQYFAALYAERERGPEQFGGVLRQMRKWAMDLSPQGPVYLGYRLGHIRSEGRTFRALVYNKGAMVLHMLRRLVGDEAFFAGLREFYSSWRYRKAGTNDFRAAMEKASGRSLEQFFDRWIFGSRLPDVQFSSRVTGRELHVRFEQKGDVFDVPITVTITYEDGRVEDVVVPVTDREVQRTIALKGPVRTVEANKDAGALADIHK
;
A
#
# COMPACT_ATOMS: atom_id res chain seq x y z
N MET A 1 -13.13 -58.20 -29.87
CA MET A 1 -14.34 -59.05 -29.97
C MET A 1 -15.51 -58.16 -29.59
N VAL A 2 -16.00 -57.45 -30.53
CA VAL A 2 -17.28 -57.52 -31.25
C VAL A 2 -18.44 -58.02 -30.42
N VAL A 3 -19.40 -57.12 -30.13
CA VAL A 3 -20.82 -57.28 -30.44
C VAL A 3 -21.53 -55.94 -30.38
N ARG A 4 -22.13 -55.52 -31.47
CA ARG A 4 -23.14 -54.45 -31.64
C ARG A 4 -24.49 -54.92 -31.12
N LEU A 5 -25.33 -54.01 -30.60
CA LEU A 5 -26.76 -54.10 -30.76
C LEU A 5 -27.42 -52.71 -30.78
N LEU A 6 -28.17 -52.48 -31.85
CA LEU A 6 -29.10 -51.38 -32.13
C LEU A 6 -30.32 -51.42 -31.17
N ALA A 7 -30.81 -50.27 -30.77
CA ALA A 7 -32.23 -50.14 -30.43
C ALA A 7 -32.78 -48.76 -30.88
N CYS A 8 -33.92 -48.80 -31.46
CA CYS A 8 -34.67 -47.82 -32.25
C CYS A 8 -34.95 -46.47 -31.57
N ALA A 9 -34.88 -45.46 -32.40
CA ALA A 9 -35.41 -44.11 -32.17
C ALA A 9 -36.92 -44.08 -32.38
N CYS A 10 -37.73 -43.62 -31.43
CA CYS A 10 -39.03 -43.04 -31.65
C CYS A 10 -38.94 -41.53 -31.72
N LEU A 11 -39.01 -40.97 -32.91
CA LEU A 11 -39.17 -39.53 -33.14
C LEU A 11 -40.62 -39.15 -32.81
N VAL A 12 -40.83 -38.38 -31.75
CA VAL A 12 -42.04 -37.58 -31.57
C VAL A 12 -41.76 -36.19 -32.10
N LEU A 13 -42.30 -35.89 -33.25
CA LEU A 13 -42.35 -34.56 -33.84
C LEU A 13 -43.37 -33.70 -33.07
N LEU A 14 -42.86 -32.82 -32.21
CA LEU A 14 -43.58 -31.65 -31.72
C LEU A 14 -43.30 -30.49 -32.67
N PRO A 15 -44.32 -29.70 -33.11
CA PRO A 15 -44.07 -28.53 -33.95
C PRO A 15 -43.37 -27.44 -33.16
N CYS A 16 -42.13 -27.19 -33.46
CA CYS A 16 -41.44 -25.98 -33.03
C CYS A 16 -42.09 -24.78 -33.70
N THR A 17 -42.97 -24.07 -32.98
CA THR A 17 -43.34 -22.71 -33.39
C THR A 17 -42.08 -21.85 -33.27
N ALA A 18 -41.49 -21.55 -34.43
CA ALA A 18 -40.44 -20.54 -34.55
C ALA A 18 -41.06 -19.21 -34.10
N ALA A 19 -40.84 -18.84 -32.82
CA ALA A 19 -40.97 -17.44 -32.41
C ALA A 19 -39.92 -16.66 -33.20
N ALA A 20 -40.39 -15.94 -34.24
CA ALA A 20 -39.57 -14.96 -34.94
C ALA A 20 -38.93 -14.06 -33.89
N ARG A 21 -37.61 -14.18 -33.71
CA ARG A 21 -36.83 -13.11 -33.09
C ARG A 21 -37.08 -11.89 -33.99
N GLN A 22 -37.94 -10.99 -33.52
CA GLN A 22 -37.95 -9.64 -34.03
C GLN A 22 -36.53 -9.14 -33.83
N SER A 23 -35.77 -9.01 -34.90
CA SER A 23 -34.56 -8.21 -34.93
C SER A 23 -34.99 -6.84 -34.45
N ALA A 24 -34.50 -6.44 -33.26
CA ALA A 24 -34.67 -5.07 -32.79
C ALA A 24 -34.18 -4.17 -33.93
N GLN A 25 -35.11 -3.42 -34.57
CA GLN A 25 -34.70 -2.39 -35.51
C GLN A 25 -33.70 -1.50 -34.76
N PRO A 26 -32.57 -1.16 -35.40
CA PRO A 26 -31.63 -0.21 -34.77
C PRO A 26 -32.43 1.06 -34.45
N VAL A 27 -32.48 1.43 -33.18
CA VAL A 27 -33.11 2.67 -32.75
C VAL A 27 -32.33 3.78 -33.43
N GLU A 28 -33.02 4.58 -34.28
CA GLU A 28 -32.35 5.74 -34.90
C GLU A 28 -31.79 6.64 -33.81
N PRO A 29 -30.50 7.04 -33.95
CA PRO A 29 -29.88 7.92 -32.99
C PRO A 29 -30.68 9.22 -32.83
N ASP A 30 -30.91 9.67 -31.58
CA ASP A 30 -31.58 10.96 -31.39
C ASP A 30 -30.75 12.12 -32.00
N ALA A 31 -31.39 13.24 -32.18
CA ALA A 31 -30.78 14.40 -32.88
C ALA A 31 -29.52 14.95 -32.18
N LEU A 32 -29.36 14.76 -30.87
CA LEU A 32 -28.14 15.10 -30.12
C LEU A 32 -27.03 14.12 -30.38
N THR A 33 -27.31 12.83 -30.35
CA THR A 33 -26.35 11.79 -30.75
C THR A 33 -25.87 12.01 -32.19
N GLN A 34 -26.77 12.46 -33.07
CA GLN A 34 -26.41 12.86 -34.46
C GLN A 34 -25.47 14.06 -34.48
N LEU A 35 -25.62 15.05 -33.58
CA LEU A 35 -24.67 16.16 -33.44
C LEU A 35 -23.29 15.66 -33.03
N VAL A 36 -23.20 14.74 -32.07
CA VAL A 36 -21.91 14.17 -31.65
C VAL A 36 -21.26 13.38 -32.77
N PHE A 37 -22.00 12.53 -33.50
CA PHE A 37 -21.49 11.82 -34.69
C PHE A 37 -21.02 12.79 -35.78
N PHE A 38 -21.74 13.90 -35.96
CA PHE A 38 -21.33 14.92 -36.92
C PHE A 38 -19.98 15.55 -36.52
N LEU A 39 -19.81 15.90 -35.23
CA LEU A 39 -18.56 16.45 -34.73
C LEU A 39 -17.41 15.45 -34.88
N ASP A 40 -17.64 14.17 -34.57
CA ASP A 40 -16.65 13.09 -34.73
C ASP A 40 -16.19 12.97 -36.18
N ARG A 41 -17.13 12.88 -37.13
CA ARG A 41 -16.83 12.79 -38.56
C ARG A 41 -16.14 14.05 -39.11
N ALA A 42 -16.59 15.26 -38.70
CA ALA A 42 -15.99 16.51 -39.11
C ALA A 42 -14.54 16.65 -38.57
N THR A 43 -14.28 16.13 -37.38
CA THR A 43 -12.93 16.04 -36.78
C THR A 43 -12.06 15.08 -37.58
N GLU A 44 -12.53 13.89 -37.88
CA GLU A 44 -11.82 12.88 -38.67
C GLU A 44 -11.42 13.43 -40.07
N THR A 45 -12.33 14.15 -40.71
CA THR A 45 -12.06 14.76 -42.01
C THR A 45 -11.22 16.03 -41.94
N GLY A 46 -11.12 16.66 -40.79
CA GLY A 46 -10.46 17.95 -40.58
C GLY A 46 -11.26 19.15 -41.09
N ASP A 47 -12.60 19.00 -41.19
CA ASP A 47 -13.50 20.03 -41.74
C ASP A 47 -13.87 21.08 -40.72
N ALA A 48 -13.03 22.11 -40.61
CA ALA A 48 -13.22 23.26 -39.74
C ALA A 48 -14.49 24.06 -40.09
N GLY A 49 -14.88 24.11 -41.39
CA GLY A 49 -16.07 24.82 -41.86
C GLY A 49 -17.34 24.15 -41.39
N ALA A 50 -17.40 22.83 -41.54
CA ALA A 50 -18.52 22.03 -41.05
C ALA A 50 -18.76 22.23 -39.56
N ILE A 51 -17.73 22.18 -38.71
CA ILE A 51 -17.89 22.37 -37.26
C ILE A 51 -18.38 23.80 -36.99
N ARG A 52 -17.79 24.81 -37.61
CA ARG A 52 -18.21 26.22 -37.43
C ARG A 52 -19.69 26.44 -37.81
N SER A 53 -20.17 25.76 -38.81
CA SER A 53 -21.58 25.88 -39.25
C SER A 53 -22.59 25.38 -38.20
N ARG A 54 -22.11 24.65 -37.16
CA ARG A 54 -22.95 24.14 -36.05
C ARG A 54 -22.82 24.97 -34.78
N VAL A 55 -22.05 26.05 -34.80
CA VAL A 55 -21.86 26.94 -33.64
C VAL A 55 -22.57 28.28 -33.92
N SER A 56 -23.36 28.74 -32.93
CA SER A 56 -24.03 30.06 -33.01
C SER A 56 -23.00 31.19 -33.15
N PRO A 57 -23.31 32.23 -33.92
CA PRO A 57 -22.49 33.42 -33.99
C PRO A 57 -22.35 34.15 -32.63
N ASP A 58 -23.23 33.88 -31.68
CA ASP A 58 -23.22 34.51 -30.35
C ASP A 58 -22.15 33.89 -29.42
N VAL A 59 -21.59 32.72 -29.78
CA VAL A 59 -20.49 32.09 -29.01
C VAL A 59 -19.22 32.91 -29.22
N PRO A 60 -18.45 33.26 -28.16
CA PRO A 60 -17.20 34.00 -28.27
C PRO A 60 -16.26 33.43 -29.30
N ALA A 61 -15.82 34.23 -30.28
CA ALA A 61 -15.00 33.80 -31.40
C ALA A 61 -13.69 33.11 -30.98
N ALA A 62 -13.10 33.50 -29.85
CA ALA A 62 -11.92 32.88 -29.29
C ALA A 62 -12.16 31.41 -28.87
N LEU A 63 -13.27 31.12 -28.20
CA LEU A 63 -13.65 29.74 -27.82
C LEU A 63 -13.99 28.89 -29.03
N VAL A 64 -14.70 29.46 -30.01
CA VAL A 64 -14.98 28.78 -31.29
C VAL A 64 -13.68 28.45 -32.02
N SER A 65 -12.75 29.39 -32.07
CA SER A 65 -11.46 29.17 -32.72
C SER A 65 -10.66 28.07 -32.01
N GLU A 66 -10.60 28.13 -30.69
CA GLU A 66 -9.93 27.11 -29.88
C GLU A 66 -10.54 25.72 -30.07
N PHE A 67 -11.86 25.59 -29.99
CA PHE A 67 -12.58 24.34 -30.19
C PHE A 67 -12.32 23.74 -31.56
N VAL A 68 -12.55 24.56 -32.62
CA VAL A 68 -12.39 24.14 -34.01
C VAL A 68 -10.93 23.78 -34.33
N GLN A 69 -9.97 24.62 -33.95
CA GLN A 69 -8.55 24.34 -34.16
C GLN A 69 -8.10 23.09 -33.38
N GLY A 70 -8.54 22.94 -32.14
CA GLY A 70 -8.23 21.77 -31.35
C GLY A 70 -8.65 20.45 -31.98
N LEU A 71 -9.77 20.47 -32.70
CA LEU A 71 -10.30 19.30 -33.39
C LEU A 71 -9.71 19.09 -34.80
N THR A 72 -9.48 20.17 -35.58
CA THR A 72 -9.26 20.05 -37.04
C THR A 72 -7.87 20.46 -37.52
N PHE A 73 -7.10 21.20 -36.72
CA PHE A 73 -5.82 21.75 -37.22
C PHE A 73 -4.61 21.46 -36.32
N PRO A 74 -3.51 20.93 -36.88
CA PRO A 74 -3.45 20.23 -38.19
C PRO A 74 -4.44 19.06 -38.23
N LYS A 75 -4.86 18.62 -39.44
CA LYS A 75 -5.78 17.49 -39.58
C LYS A 75 -5.29 16.28 -38.78
N PRO A 76 -6.10 15.70 -37.86
CA PRO A 76 -5.68 14.53 -37.11
C PRO A 76 -5.56 13.28 -38.00
N THR A 77 -4.63 12.39 -37.64
CA THR A 77 -4.49 11.05 -38.24
C THR A 77 -5.51 10.08 -37.67
N HIS A 78 -5.82 10.25 -36.39
CA HIS A 78 -6.91 9.54 -35.68
C HIS A 78 -7.63 10.51 -34.77
N SER A 79 -8.93 10.30 -34.60
CA SER A 79 -9.74 11.11 -33.67
C SER A 79 -10.90 10.31 -33.11
N ALA A 80 -11.42 10.75 -31.99
CA ALA A 80 -12.67 10.30 -31.41
C ALA A 80 -13.35 11.46 -30.66
N VAL A 81 -14.66 11.55 -30.84
CA VAL A 81 -15.54 12.45 -30.06
C VAL A 81 -16.59 11.60 -29.37
N LYS A 82 -16.62 11.59 -28.07
CA LYS A 82 -17.52 10.76 -27.27
C LYS A 82 -18.38 11.61 -26.35
N GLU A 83 -19.67 11.40 -26.39
CA GLU A 83 -20.58 11.93 -25.38
C GLU A 83 -20.37 11.21 -24.05
N ARG A 84 -20.29 11.98 -22.97
CA ARG A 84 -20.12 11.46 -21.62
C ARG A 84 -21.31 11.70 -20.71
N ASP A 85 -22.03 12.81 -20.95
CA ASP A 85 -23.18 13.17 -20.14
C ASP A 85 -24.06 14.17 -20.88
N ARG A 86 -25.33 14.24 -20.52
CA ARG A 86 -26.28 15.25 -20.98
C ARG A 86 -27.28 15.67 -19.91
N ALA A 87 -27.64 16.93 -19.87
CA ALA A 87 -28.62 17.46 -18.95
C ALA A 87 -29.45 18.58 -19.66
N PRO A 88 -30.73 18.75 -19.34
CA PRO A 88 -31.50 19.89 -19.85
C PRO A 88 -30.89 21.20 -19.34
N LEU A 89 -30.95 22.24 -20.16
CA LEU A 89 -30.67 23.63 -19.73
C LEU A 89 -31.76 24.13 -18.77
N ALA A 90 -31.37 25.01 -17.87
CA ALA A 90 -32.29 25.53 -16.82
C ALA A 90 -33.48 26.27 -17.39
N ASP A 91 -33.36 26.88 -18.57
CA ASP A 91 -34.41 27.57 -19.30
C ASP A 91 -35.35 26.63 -20.10
N GLY A 92 -35.06 25.35 -20.12
CA GLY A 92 -35.79 24.31 -20.86
C GLY A 92 -35.69 24.41 -22.37
N GLY A 93 -34.91 25.38 -22.90
CA GLY A 93 -34.79 25.61 -24.35
C GLY A 93 -33.69 24.76 -25.05
N GLY A 94 -32.94 23.95 -24.32
CA GLY A 94 -31.82 23.23 -24.86
C GLY A 94 -31.26 22.13 -23.94
N VAL A 95 -30.14 21.58 -24.35
CA VAL A 95 -29.45 20.51 -23.62
C VAL A 95 -27.96 20.86 -23.47
N ARG A 96 -27.44 20.65 -22.31
CA ARG A 96 -26.00 20.66 -22.02
C ARG A 96 -25.41 19.29 -22.27
N LEU A 97 -24.41 19.22 -23.14
CA LEU A 97 -23.64 18.02 -23.43
C LEU A 97 -22.25 18.15 -22.81
N LEU A 98 -21.76 17.06 -22.26
CA LEU A 98 -20.35 16.87 -21.96
C LEU A 98 -19.77 15.91 -22.98
N ILE A 99 -18.76 16.35 -23.70
CA ILE A 99 -18.01 15.52 -24.64
C ILE A 99 -16.54 15.41 -24.24
N GLU A 100 -15.95 14.27 -24.53
CA GLU A 100 -14.51 14.08 -24.53
C GLU A 100 -14.04 13.91 -25.97
N THR A 101 -12.94 14.57 -26.29
CA THR A 101 -12.35 14.56 -27.63
C THR A 101 -10.92 14.06 -27.56
N PHE A 102 -10.58 13.21 -28.49
CA PHE A 102 -9.22 12.73 -28.71
C PHE A 102 -8.79 13.09 -30.12
N THR A 103 -7.56 13.55 -30.28
CA THR A 103 -6.93 13.77 -31.58
C THR A 103 -5.47 13.32 -31.55
N GLU A 104 -5.06 12.55 -32.56
CA GLU A 104 -3.67 12.16 -32.79
C GLU A 104 -3.11 12.91 -33.99
N ARG A 105 -1.89 13.45 -33.84
CA ARG A 105 -1.16 14.14 -34.89
C ARG A 105 0.32 13.79 -34.82
N GLY A 106 0.82 13.09 -35.85
CA GLY A 106 2.25 12.73 -35.90
C GLY A 106 2.73 11.88 -34.71
N GLY A 107 1.84 11.07 -34.12
CA GLY A 107 2.15 10.26 -32.95
C GLY A 107 2.03 11.00 -31.60
N GLU A 108 1.60 12.28 -31.62
CA GLU A 108 1.24 13.06 -30.43
C GLU A 108 -0.28 13.02 -30.24
N GLY A 109 -0.71 12.66 -29.04
CA GLY A 109 -2.11 12.59 -28.61
C GLY A 109 -2.52 13.77 -27.75
N ARG A 110 -3.75 14.23 -27.94
CA ARG A 110 -4.39 15.25 -27.12
C ARG A 110 -5.77 14.78 -26.72
N VAL A 111 -6.09 14.84 -25.43
CA VAL A 111 -7.44 14.61 -24.89
C VAL A 111 -7.97 15.92 -24.35
N ALA A 112 -9.23 16.25 -24.62
CA ALA A 112 -9.89 17.40 -24.03
C ALA A 112 -11.34 17.10 -23.68
N SER A 113 -11.82 17.66 -22.57
CA SER A 113 -13.24 17.66 -22.18
C SER A 113 -13.85 19.01 -22.45
N TRP A 114 -15.02 19.01 -23.08
CA TRP A 114 -15.76 20.20 -23.43
C TRP A 114 -17.20 20.13 -22.93
N ARG A 115 -17.72 21.23 -22.44
CA ARG A 115 -19.13 21.44 -22.17
C ARG A 115 -19.73 22.21 -23.33
N LEU A 116 -20.78 21.65 -23.95
CA LEU A 116 -21.49 22.25 -25.06
C LEU A 116 -22.92 22.51 -24.61
N ASP A 117 -23.40 23.75 -24.71
CA ASP A 117 -24.82 24.02 -24.62
C ASP A 117 -25.39 24.04 -26.05
N ALA A 118 -26.41 23.26 -26.30
CA ALA A 118 -26.97 23.07 -27.63
C ALA A 118 -28.49 23.27 -27.61
N GLN A 119 -29.04 23.84 -28.72
CA GLN A 119 -30.46 24.06 -28.90
C GLN A 119 -30.91 23.43 -30.23
N PRO A 120 -32.19 22.97 -30.33
CA PRO A 120 -32.75 22.54 -31.58
C PRO A 120 -32.79 23.68 -32.58
N GLY A 121 -32.38 23.41 -33.80
CA GLY A 121 -32.58 24.39 -34.91
C GLY A 121 -34.06 24.62 -35.22
N ALA A 122 -34.37 25.74 -35.90
CA ALA A 122 -35.74 26.04 -36.30
C ALA A 122 -36.32 24.94 -37.20
N ALA A 123 -37.60 24.53 -36.96
CA ALA A 123 -38.42 23.63 -37.78
C ALA A 123 -37.66 22.52 -38.57
N GLY A 124 -37.04 21.57 -37.87
CA GLY A 124 -36.35 20.44 -38.49
C GLY A 124 -34.91 20.69 -38.89
N ALA A 125 -34.33 21.86 -38.59
CA ALA A 125 -32.93 22.18 -38.75
C ALA A 125 -32.09 21.41 -37.70
N PRO A 126 -30.86 21.11 -37.99
CA PRO A 126 -29.95 20.45 -37.06
C PRO A 126 -29.68 21.25 -35.81
N TRP A 127 -29.37 20.58 -34.72
CA TRP A 127 -28.97 21.21 -33.44
C TRP A 127 -27.76 22.12 -33.62
N THR A 128 -27.82 23.29 -32.91
CA THR A 128 -26.80 24.32 -32.96
C THR A 128 -26.18 24.48 -31.55
N ILE A 129 -24.87 24.58 -31.48
CA ILE A 129 -24.12 24.84 -30.26
C ILE A 129 -24.21 26.34 -29.97
N ILE A 130 -24.78 26.69 -28.80
CA ILE A 130 -24.98 28.05 -28.34
C ILE A 130 -24.03 28.46 -27.24
N GLY A 131 -23.28 27.50 -26.66
CA GLY A 131 -22.30 27.73 -25.63
C GLY A 131 -21.16 26.71 -25.71
N LEU A 132 -19.94 27.16 -25.43
CA LEU A 132 -18.74 26.35 -25.42
C LEU A 132 -17.93 26.69 -24.17
N GLU A 133 -17.49 25.65 -23.46
CA GLU A 133 -16.56 25.78 -22.36
C GLU A 133 -15.56 24.61 -22.38
N ARG A 134 -14.26 24.91 -22.39
CA ARG A 134 -13.24 23.90 -22.22
C ARG A 134 -13.05 23.59 -20.73
N LEU A 135 -13.25 22.35 -20.32
CA LEU A 135 -13.11 21.91 -18.93
C LEU A 135 -11.68 21.47 -18.62
N THR A 136 -11.16 20.53 -19.41
CA THR A 136 -9.82 19.94 -19.15
C THR A 136 -9.12 19.66 -20.46
N VAL A 137 -7.78 19.75 -20.46
CA VAL A 137 -6.96 19.31 -21.58
C VAL A 137 -5.74 18.56 -21.05
N VAL A 138 -5.44 17.43 -21.68
CA VAL A 138 -4.24 16.62 -21.46
C VAL A 138 -3.46 16.59 -22.75
N ASN A 139 -2.25 17.13 -22.72
CA ASN A 139 -1.27 17.10 -23.80
C ASN A 139 -0.06 16.25 -23.40
N GLY A 140 0.92 16.07 -24.27
CA GLY A 140 2.13 15.31 -23.95
C GLY A 140 1.93 13.81 -23.87
N LEU A 141 0.90 13.31 -24.58
CA LEU A 141 0.70 11.90 -24.80
C LEU A 141 1.39 11.51 -26.11
N PHE A 142 2.23 10.49 -26.09
CA PHE A 142 3.00 10.08 -27.26
C PHE A 142 2.79 8.59 -27.56
N ARG A 143 2.57 8.28 -28.81
CA ARG A 143 2.67 6.90 -29.33
C ARG A 143 4.12 6.66 -29.73
N LEU A 144 4.87 6.10 -28.79
CA LEU A 144 6.30 5.89 -28.98
C LEU A 144 6.59 4.68 -29.88
N ALA A 145 7.52 4.84 -30.79
CA ALA A 145 8.06 3.78 -31.63
C ALA A 145 9.58 3.97 -31.77
N LEU A 146 10.31 2.86 -31.91
CA LEU A 146 11.73 2.95 -32.24
C LEU A 146 11.90 3.41 -33.69
N ASP A 147 12.88 4.29 -33.94
CA ASP A 147 13.37 4.52 -35.28
C ASP A 147 14.17 3.29 -35.73
N VAL A 148 13.51 2.47 -36.56
CA VAL A 148 14.12 1.24 -37.12
C VAL A 148 14.91 1.49 -38.39
N SER A 149 14.92 2.72 -38.92
CA SER A 149 15.70 3.10 -40.10
C SER A 149 17.15 3.48 -39.75
N THR A 150 17.35 4.00 -38.55
CA THR A 150 18.64 4.49 -38.05
C THR A 150 19.09 3.68 -36.84
N GLU A 151 20.23 3.03 -36.91
CA GLU A 151 20.94 2.51 -35.75
C GLU A 151 22.13 3.40 -35.43
N TYR A 152 22.50 3.44 -34.16
CA TYR A 152 23.69 4.15 -33.73
C TYR A 152 24.77 3.13 -33.37
N GLU A 153 25.91 3.16 -34.05
CA GLU A 153 27.09 2.44 -33.63
C GLU A 153 27.58 3.01 -32.31
N VAL A 154 27.75 2.14 -31.32
CA VAL A 154 28.19 2.49 -29.96
C VAL A 154 29.66 2.14 -29.81
N ARG A 155 30.49 3.12 -29.34
CA ARG A 155 31.86 2.92 -28.93
C ARG A 155 32.15 3.59 -27.59
N ASN A 156 32.54 2.79 -26.60
CA ASN A 156 32.87 3.23 -25.22
C ASN A 156 31.76 4.07 -24.56
N LEU A 157 30.49 3.71 -24.76
CA LEU A 157 29.37 4.42 -24.15
C LEU A 157 29.34 4.17 -22.64
N VAL A 158 29.19 5.23 -21.88
CA VAL A 158 28.92 5.20 -20.44
C VAL A 158 27.59 5.91 -20.18
N VAL A 159 26.59 5.18 -19.67
CA VAL A 159 25.31 5.73 -19.23
C VAL A 159 25.33 5.85 -17.71
N ARG A 160 24.94 7.02 -17.17
CA ARG A 160 24.96 7.32 -15.73
C ARG A 160 23.59 7.68 -15.21
N ALA A 161 23.25 7.06 -14.09
CA ALA A 161 22.17 7.49 -13.21
C ALA A 161 22.69 7.41 -11.74
N PRO A 162 22.02 8.02 -10.78
CA PRO A 162 22.45 7.90 -9.37
C PRO A 162 22.70 6.45 -8.97
N ASP A 163 23.90 6.17 -8.47
CA ASP A 163 24.38 4.86 -8.04
C ASP A 163 24.36 3.75 -9.12
N LEU A 164 23.97 4.05 -10.36
CA LEU A 164 24.00 3.12 -11.51
C LEU A 164 24.92 3.62 -12.61
N THR A 165 25.83 2.74 -13.05
CA THR A 165 26.66 2.96 -14.23
C THR A 165 26.50 1.78 -15.20
N LEU A 166 26.24 2.07 -16.48
CA LEU A 166 26.24 1.09 -17.55
C LEU A 166 27.38 1.42 -18.52
N THR A 167 28.24 0.46 -18.78
CA THR A 167 29.35 0.61 -19.73
C THR A 167 29.14 -0.36 -20.89
N LEU A 168 29.12 0.18 -22.11
CA LEU A 168 29.02 -0.60 -23.34
C LEU A 168 30.20 -0.25 -24.25
N PRO A 169 31.28 -1.10 -24.26
CA PRO A 169 32.46 -0.84 -25.06
C PRO A 169 32.18 -0.80 -26.56
N ASN A 170 31.39 -1.78 -27.06
CA ASN A 170 30.97 -1.85 -28.45
C ASN A 170 29.53 -2.41 -28.51
N GLY A 171 28.72 -1.82 -29.36
CA GLY A 171 27.32 -2.23 -29.48
C GLY A 171 26.54 -1.39 -30.47
N THR A 172 25.24 -1.44 -30.32
CA THR A 172 24.29 -0.71 -31.16
C THR A 172 23.21 -0.10 -30.27
N ALA A 173 22.81 1.13 -30.58
CA ALA A 173 21.67 1.77 -29.94
C ALA A 173 20.57 2.07 -30.95
N PHE A 174 19.32 1.96 -30.52
CA PHE A 174 18.13 2.43 -31.22
C PHE A 174 17.38 3.40 -30.32
N VAL A 175 16.83 4.46 -30.87
CA VAL A 175 16.26 5.57 -30.13
C VAL A 175 14.82 5.81 -30.54
N SER A 176 13.97 6.08 -29.56
CA SER A 176 12.62 6.63 -29.76
C SER A 176 12.60 8.08 -29.31
N LYS A 177 12.00 8.97 -30.12
CA LYS A 177 12.02 10.42 -29.93
C LYS A 177 10.60 10.98 -29.84
N THR A 178 10.46 12.03 -29.07
CA THR A 178 9.34 12.99 -29.14
C THR A 178 9.82 14.26 -29.85
N PRO A 179 8.95 15.24 -30.11
CA PRO A 179 9.38 16.53 -30.63
C PRO A 179 10.46 17.22 -29.77
N ASP A 180 10.44 16.96 -28.45
CA ASP A 180 11.39 17.54 -27.49
C ASP A 180 12.73 16.80 -27.44
N GLY A 181 12.86 15.64 -28.10
CA GLY A 181 14.09 14.86 -28.15
C GLY A 181 13.94 13.38 -27.79
N PRO A 182 15.07 12.68 -27.62
CA PRO A 182 15.08 11.26 -27.27
C PRO A 182 14.51 10.98 -25.88
N THR A 183 13.59 10.00 -25.76
CA THR A 183 12.97 9.62 -24.49
C THR A 183 13.07 8.13 -24.17
N ALA A 184 13.36 7.28 -25.17
CA ALA A 184 13.61 5.86 -24.92
C ALA A 184 14.79 5.39 -25.78
N VAL A 185 15.62 4.50 -25.23
CA VAL A 185 16.79 3.93 -25.87
C VAL A 185 16.82 2.42 -25.66
N VAL A 186 17.12 1.67 -26.70
CA VAL A 186 17.47 0.25 -26.61
C VAL A 186 18.95 0.10 -26.95
N LEU A 187 19.73 -0.40 -26.01
CA LEU A 187 21.13 -0.77 -26.20
C LEU A 187 21.23 -2.28 -26.45
N LEU A 188 21.95 -2.68 -27.48
CA LEU A 188 22.27 -4.07 -27.80
C LEU A 188 23.77 -4.27 -27.82
N GLY A 189 24.28 -5.21 -27.04
CA GLY A 189 25.73 -5.52 -26.97
C GLY A 189 26.10 -6.09 -25.61
N ARG A 190 27.33 -6.58 -25.51
CA ARG A 190 27.89 -7.04 -24.23
C ARG A 190 28.49 -5.86 -23.50
N GLY A 191 27.89 -5.49 -22.39
CA GLY A 191 28.33 -4.43 -21.51
C GLY A 191 28.33 -4.85 -20.06
N ARG A 192 28.75 -3.94 -19.19
CA ARG A 192 28.81 -4.15 -17.73
C ARG A 192 27.92 -3.14 -17.02
N MET A 193 27.12 -3.61 -16.12
CA MET A 193 26.34 -2.84 -15.17
C MET A 193 27.06 -2.84 -13.82
N GLU A 194 27.10 -1.68 -13.17
CA GLU A 194 27.51 -1.52 -11.79
C GLU A 194 26.46 -0.71 -11.04
N PHE A 195 25.93 -1.27 -9.96
CA PHE A 195 25.04 -0.58 -9.03
C PHE A 195 25.72 -0.53 -7.66
N ALA A 196 26.08 0.67 -7.22
CA ALA A 196 26.95 0.93 -6.08
C ALA A 196 26.39 2.05 -5.18
N PRO A 197 25.46 1.75 -4.26
CA PRO A 197 24.95 2.70 -3.29
C PRO A 197 26.08 3.28 -2.41
N LYS A 198 25.99 4.55 -2.07
CA LYS A 198 26.97 5.22 -1.21
C LYS A 198 26.71 4.98 0.28
N GLN A 199 25.46 4.74 0.69
CA GLN A 199 25.10 4.53 2.09
C GLN A 199 25.48 3.12 2.55
N GLU A 200 26.09 3.02 3.74
CA GLU A 200 26.53 1.73 4.34
C GLU A 200 25.36 0.76 4.53
N SER A 201 24.17 1.27 4.94
CA SER A 201 22.94 0.47 5.08
C SER A 201 22.54 -0.18 3.77
N GLU A 202 22.66 0.55 2.66
CA GLU A 202 22.27 0.07 1.33
C GLU A 202 23.31 -0.89 0.74
N GLN A 203 24.58 -0.66 0.99
CA GLN A 203 25.66 -1.61 0.67
C GLN A 203 25.40 -2.95 1.35
N GLY A 204 24.93 -2.95 2.60
CA GLY A 204 24.48 -4.15 3.32
C GLY A 204 23.36 -4.91 2.58
N GLN A 205 22.40 -4.21 1.99
CA GLN A 205 21.32 -4.79 1.19
C GLN A 205 21.89 -5.48 -0.08
N ILE A 206 22.76 -4.76 -0.79
CA ILE A 206 23.40 -5.29 -1.99
C ILE A 206 24.26 -6.51 -1.68
N ARG A 207 25.01 -6.47 -0.58
CA ARG A 207 25.82 -7.63 -0.12
C ARG A 207 24.97 -8.88 0.15
N ILE A 208 23.78 -8.71 0.70
CA ILE A 208 22.84 -9.81 0.91
C ILE A 208 22.41 -10.45 -0.42
N PHE A 209 22.21 -9.64 -1.46
CA PHE A 209 21.77 -10.11 -2.76
C PHE A 209 22.91 -10.65 -3.62
N SER A 210 24.03 -9.94 -3.71
CA SER A 210 25.13 -10.19 -4.67
C SER A 210 26.36 -10.86 -4.05
N GLY A 211 26.53 -10.75 -2.73
CA GLY A 211 27.71 -11.18 -1.98
C GLY A 211 28.81 -10.09 -1.86
N SER A 212 28.56 -8.87 -2.40
CA SER A 212 29.49 -7.73 -2.31
C SER A 212 28.72 -6.41 -2.13
N ASP A 213 29.40 -5.34 -1.69
CA ASP A 213 28.81 -4.04 -1.39
C ASP A 213 28.28 -3.30 -2.62
N ALA A 214 28.75 -3.69 -3.81
CA ALA A 214 28.25 -3.25 -5.10
C ALA A 214 27.84 -4.44 -5.96
N LEU A 215 26.83 -4.27 -6.80
CA LEU A 215 26.37 -5.28 -7.70
C LEU A 215 26.95 -5.01 -9.10
N GLY A 216 27.89 -5.87 -9.52
CA GLY A 216 28.41 -5.90 -10.87
C GLY A 216 27.80 -7.06 -11.67
N ALA A 217 27.33 -6.78 -12.89
CA ALA A 217 26.80 -7.81 -13.78
C ALA A 217 27.05 -7.47 -15.25
N ASP A 218 27.33 -8.51 -16.06
CA ASP A 218 27.38 -8.36 -17.50
C ASP A 218 25.96 -8.41 -18.07
N PHE A 219 25.67 -7.51 -19.02
CA PHE A 219 24.38 -7.44 -19.68
C PHE A 219 24.50 -7.68 -21.20
N SER A 220 23.36 -8.05 -21.81
CA SER A 220 23.25 -8.26 -23.27
C SER A 220 22.34 -7.23 -23.95
N SER A 221 21.42 -6.62 -23.24
CA SER A 221 20.56 -5.56 -23.72
C SER A 221 20.05 -4.69 -22.56
N VAL A 222 19.75 -3.42 -22.87
CA VAL A 222 19.14 -2.47 -21.94
C VAL A 222 18.01 -1.74 -22.65
N PHE A 223 16.87 -1.60 -22.00
CA PHE A 223 15.85 -0.60 -22.33
C PHE A 223 15.93 0.52 -21.32
N PHE A 224 15.97 1.77 -21.78
CA PHE A 224 16.14 2.94 -20.94
C PHE A 224 15.11 4.01 -21.26
N ARG A 225 14.42 4.55 -20.25
CA ARG A 225 13.49 5.69 -20.36
C ARG A 225 14.05 6.88 -19.58
N VAL A 226 13.93 8.06 -20.17
CA VAL A 226 14.50 9.29 -19.62
C VAL A 226 13.72 10.51 -20.13
N ASN A 227 13.74 11.60 -19.37
CA ASN A 227 13.28 12.89 -19.88
C ASN A 227 14.17 13.34 -21.04
N PRO A 228 13.60 13.85 -22.17
CA PRO A 228 14.39 14.33 -23.31
C PRO A 228 15.46 15.36 -22.93
N GLY A 229 15.16 16.28 -22.01
CA GLY A 229 16.11 17.30 -21.53
C GLY A 229 17.30 16.76 -20.73
N GLU A 230 17.24 15.49 -20.29
CA GLU A 230 18.34 14.84 -19.56
C GLU A 230 19.14 13.86 -20.43
N PHE A 231 18.74 13.65 -21.70
CA PHE A 231 19.35 12.63 -22.54
C PHE A 231 20.86 12.84 -22.68
N ASP A 232 21.31 14.03 -23.12
CA ASP A 232 22.70 14.33 -23.34
C ASP A 232 23.54 14.31 -22.04
N PHE A 233 22.93 14.59 -20.92
CA PHE A 233 23.57 14.48 -19.62
C PHE A 233 23.85 13.04 -19.20
N ARG A 234 22.96 12.11 -19.56
CA ARG A 234 23.05 10.70 -19.17
C ARG A 234 23.80 9.86 -20.19
N PHE A 235 23.70 10.20 -21.47
CA PHE A 235 24.35 9.50 -22.58
C PHE A 235 25.44 10.39 -23.19
N ASP A 236 26.63 9.85 -23.32
CA ASP A 236 27.68 10.54 -24.07
C ASP A 236 27.35 10.49 -25.57
N ALA A 237 26.82 11.58 -26.11
CA ALA A 237 26.42 11.68 -27.51
C ALA A 237 27.58 11.43 -28.49
N ALA A 238 28.83 11.72 -28.10
CA ALA A 238 30.02 11.43 -28.91
C ALA A 238 30.28 9.94 -29.14
N SER A 239 29.74 9.11 -28.25
CA SER A 239 29.83 7.65 -28.33
C SER A 239 28.82 7.03 -29.29
N LEU A 240 27.89 7.84 -29.87
CA LEU A 240 26.79 7.40 -30.73
C LEU A 240 26.97 7.91 -32.16
N LYS A 241 27.26 7.01 -33.11
CA LYS A 241 27.41 7.36 -34.51
C LYS A 241 26.26 6.77 -35.36
N PRO A 242 25.41 7.61 -35.98
CA PRO A 242 24.30 7.14 -36.77
C PRO A 242 24.77 6.43 -38.03
N ARG A 243 24.09 5.35 -38.40
CA ARG A 243 24.26 4.60 -39.64
C ARG A 243 22.95 3.93 -40.05
N PRO A 244 22.80 3.48 -41.33
CA PRO A 244 21.65 2.70 -41.72
C PRO A 244 21.49 1.44 -40.86
N ALA A 245 20.26 1.13 -40.47
CA ALA A 245 19.99 0.03 -39.54
C ALA A 245 20.12 -1.35 -40.22
N ASP A 246 20.72 -2.31 -39.52
CA ASP A 246 20.66 -3.71 -39.86
C ASP A 246 19.29 -4.30 -39.44
N ALA A 247 18.62 -4.97 -40.37
CA ALA A 247 17.27 -5.48 -40.16
C ALA A 247 17.17 -6.53 -39.02
N GLY A 248 18.23 -7.29 -38.78
CA GLY A 248 18.27 -8.29 -37.67
C GLY A 248 18.37 -7.61 -36.31
N ARG A 249 19.25 -6.61 -36.19
CA ARG A 249 19.40 -5.83 -34.95
C ARG A 249 18.17 -4.98 -34.67
N ALA A 250 17.59 -4.34 -35.73
CA ALA A 250 16.36 -3.58 -35.61
C ALA A 250 15.21 -4.44 -35.04
N ARG A 251 14.98 -5.66 -35.61
CA ARG A 251 13.97 -6.59 -35.08
C ARG A 251 14.23 -6.94 -33.61
N ARG A 252 15.49 -7.19 -33.24
CA ARG A 252 15.86 -7.47 -31.86
C ARG A 252 15.60 -6.27 -30.94
N ALA A 253 15.90 -5.07 -31.39
CA ALA A 253 15.64 -3.85 -30.65
C ALA A 253 14.15 -3.60 -30.42
N VAL A 254 13.31 -3.82 -31.44
CA VAL A 254 11.85 -3.73 -31.33
C VAL A 254 11.32 -4.74 -30.29
N GLN A 255 11.78 -5.99 -30.30
CA GLN A 255 11.38 -6.98 -29.27
C GLN A 255 11.70 -6.52 -27.85
N VAL A 256 12.88 -5.94 -27.62
CA VAL A 256 13.27 -5.40 -26.31
C VAL A 256 12.43 -4.18 -25.96
N PHE A 257 12.17 -3.31 -26.91
CA PHE A 257 11.35 -2.11 -26.72
C PHE A 257 9.92 -2.46 -26.34
N ASP A 258 9.22 -3.25 -27.14
CA ASP A 258 7.81 -3.62 -26.94
C ASP A 258 7.62 -4.37 -25.61
N ALA A 259 8.55 -5.26 -25.25
CA ALA A 259 8.48 -6.02 -24.00
C ALA A 259 8.58 -5.13 -22.73
N ASN A 260 9.14 -3.92 -22.86
CA ASN A 260 9.41 -3.04 -21.73
C ASN A 260 8.63 -1.72 -21.77
N LEU A 261 8.23 -1.24 -22.96
CA LEU A 261 7.50 0.02 -23.09
C LEU A 261 6.20 0.03 -22.28
N SER A 262 5.39 -1.02 -22.39
CA SER A 262 4.10 -1.15 -21.70
C SER A 262 4.18 -1.09 -20.17
N ARG A 263 5.39 -1.10 -19.60
CA ARG A 263 5.64 -1.09 -18.16
C ARG A 263 6.15 0.24 -17.64
N SER A 264 6.25 1.26 -18.50
CA SER A 264 6.80 2.55 -18.14
C SER A 264 5.97 3.70 -18.70
N PHE A 265 5.34 4.46 -17.81
CA PHE A 265 4.64 5.70 -18.13
C PHE A 265 3.49 5.52 -19.15
N GLN A 266 2.80 4.37 -19.16
CA GLN A 266 1.70 4.10 -20.06
C GLN A 266 0.37 4.57 -19.50
N ILE A 267 -0.47 5.14 -20.36
CA ILE A 267 -1.81 5.65 -20.06
C ILE A 267 -2.83 4.94 -20.93
N ASP A 268 -3.88 4.45 -20.30
CA ASP A 268 -5.08 3.95 -20.98
C ASP A 268 -6.06 5.09 -21.19
N LEU A 269 -6.43 5.35 -22.42
CA LEU A 269 -7.42 6.35 -22.84
C LEU A 269 -8.83 5.78 -22.96
N ASN A 270 -9.06 4.58 -22.48
CA ASN A 270 -10.35 3.87 -22.53
C ASN A 270 -10.88 3.75 -23.98
N ASP A 271 -12.11 4.19 -24.22
CA ASP A 271 -12.77 4.14 -25.53
C ASP A 271 -12.41 5.30 -26.49
N LEU A 272 -11.54 6.21 -26.05
CA LEU A 272 -11.05 7.29 -26.90
C LEU A 272 -9.95 6.81 -27.86
N SER A 273 -9.14 5.83 -27.45
CA SER A 273 -8.11 5.24 -28.30
C SER A 273 -7.75 3.84 -27.80
N THR A 274 -7.60 2.91 -28.72
CA THR A 274 -7.15 1.54 -28.45
C THR A 274 -5.62 1.39 -28.54
N SER A 275 -4.90 2.45 -28.88
CA SER A 275 -3.44 2.47 -28.97
C SER A 275 -2.80 2.71 -27.59
N ASP A 276 -1.57 2.23 -27.44
CA ASP A 276 -0.76 2.47 -26.25
C ASP A 276 -0.20 3.91 -26.27
N TRP A 277 -0.52 4.66 -25.23
CA TRP A 277 -0.08 6.05 -25.06
C TRP A 277 0.90 6.16 -23.89
N SER A 278 1.98 6.90 -24.08
CA SER A 278 3.01 7.14 -23.08
C SER A 278 3.07 8.61 -22.67
N LEU A 279 3.28 8.83 -21.38
CA LEU A 279 3.79 10.12 -20.89
C LEU A 279 5.31 10.18 -21.02
N VAL A 280 5.86 11.40 -21.11
CA VAL A 280 7.29 11.64 -20.99
C VAL A 280 7.65 11.58 -19.49
N PRO A 281 8.77 10.90 -19.12
CA PRO A 281 9.27 10.95 -17.73
C PRO A 281 9.50 12.39 -17.27
N SER A 282 9.20 12.69 -16.02
CA SER A 282 9.53 13.99 -15.41
C SER A 282 11.05 14.19 -15.30
N LEU A 283 11.49 15.42 -15.11
CA LEU A 283 12.91 15.68 -14.84
C LEU A 283 13.36 14.91 -13.59
N GLY A 284 14.46 14.18 -13.71
CA GLY A 284 14.97 13.29 -12.67
C GLY A 284 14.44 11.89 -12.69
N ASP A 285 13.33 11.60 -13.39
CA ASP A 285 12.78 10.25 -13.51
C ASP A 285 13.55 9.41 -14.54
N VAL A 286 13.87 8.18 -14.15
CA VAL A 286 14.61 7.23 -15.00
C VAL A 286 14.08 5.83 -14.76
N VAL A 287 13.95 5.06 -15.83
CA VAL A 287 13.74 3.60 -15.76
C VAL A 287 14.76 2.92 -16.66
N ALA A 288 15.48 1.93 -16.13
CA ALA A 288 16.36 1.07 -16.89
C ALA A 288 16.04 -0.41 -16.63
N GLU A 289 15.76 -1.13 -17.72
CA GLU A 289 15.56 -2.58 -17.71
C GLU A 289 16.80 -3.25 -18.27
N VAL A 290 17.60 -3.87 -17.41
CA VAL A 290 18.89 -4.43 -17.75
C VAL A 290 18.81 -5.95 -17.80
N VAL A 291 18.99 -6.55 -18.96
CA VAL A 291 19.00 -8.01 -19.15
C VAL A 291 20.40 -8.55 -18.87
N THR A 292 20.57 -9.11 -17.69
CA THR A 292 21.87 -9.64 -17.23
C THR A 292 21.97 -11.16 -17.44
N SER A 293 23.21 -11.65 -17.58
CA SER A 293 23.47 -13.08 -17.73
C SER A 293 23.26 -13.87 -16.43
N ARG A 294 23.58 -13.27 -15.28
CA ARG A 294 23.56 -13.94 -13.96
C ARG A 294 22.23 -13.82 -13.24
N TYR A 295 21.59 -12.65 -13.29
CA TYR A 295 20.41 -12.34 -12.46
C TYR A 295 19.10 -12.28 -13.25
N GLY A 296 19.14 -12.43 -14.59
CA GLY A 296 18.00 -12.17 -15.44
C GLY A 296 17.76 -10.65 -15.62
N THR A 297 16.52 -10.24 -15.79
CA THR A 297 16.20 -8.81 -15.94
C THR A 297 16.13 -8.12 -14.59
N LEU A 298 16.91 -7.06 -14.45
CA LEU A 298 16.92 -6.16 -13.31
C LEU A 298 16.34 -4.81 -13.72
N THR A 299 15.44 -4.27 -12.91
CA THR A 299 14.84 -2.94 -13.12
C THR A 299 15.49 -1.96 -12.15
N TYR A 300 16.10 -0.92 -12.68
CA TYR A 300 16.46 0.27 -11.93
C TYR A 300 15.42 1.35 -12.23
N ALA A 301 14.91 2.00 -11.19
CA ALA A 301 14.06 3.17 -11.36
C ALA A 301 14.48 4.26 -10.38
N ARG A 302 14.42 5.51 -10.88
CA ARG A 302 14.51 6.73 -10.08
C ARG A 302 13.26 7.55 -10.32
N SER A 303 12.65 8.03 -9.24
CA SER A 303 11.52 8.95 -9.28
C SER A 303 11.81 10.19 -8.45
N GLY A 304 11.89 11.34 -9.10
CA GLY A 304 12.21 12.61 -8.46
C GLY A 304 11.19 13.05 -7.41
N SER A 305 9.92 12.64 -7.55
CA SER A 305 8.83 13.00 -6.64
C SER A 305 8.78 12.11 -5.38
N GLU A 306 9.35 10.90 -5.43
CA GLU A 306 9.27 9.97 -4.30
C GLU A 306 10.29 10.29 -3.20
N PRO A 307 9.93 10.12 -1.92
CA PRO A 307 10.87 10.29 -0.81
C PRO A 307 12.08 9.36 -0.91
N GLU A 308 11.86 8.10 -1.23
CA GLU A 308 12.89 7.13 -1.56
C GLU A 308 12.94 7.02 -3.09
N ASP A 309 13.79 7.85 -3.68
CA ASP A 309 13.81 8.06 -5.11
C ASP A 309 14.52 6.98 -5.92
N ILE A 310 15.27 6.08 -5.29
CA ILE A 310 15.94 4.97 -5.97
C ILE A 310 15.27 3.65 -5.62
N SER A 311 14.93 2.87 -6.63
CA SER A 311 14.51 1.48 -6.49
C SER A 311 15.27 0.57 -7.43
N PHE A 312 15.62 -0.63 -6.94
CA PHE A 312 16.27 -1.67 -7.71
C PHE A 312 15.56 -3.00 -7.47
N PHE A 313 15.07 -3.64 -8.56
CA PHE A 313 14.13 -4.73 -8.49
C PHE A 313 14.58 -5.95 -9.32
N ASP A 314 14.46 -7.15 -8.75
CA ASP A 314 14.68 -8.44 -9.44
C ASP A 314 13.34 -8.93 -10.03
N ARG A 315 13.22 -8.87 -11.36
CA ARG A 315 12.01 -9.29 -12.06
C ARG A 315 11.74 -10.78 -11.98
N ARG A 316 12.78 -11.57 -12.03
CA ARG A 316 12.65 -13.04 -12.00
C ARG A 316 12.08 -13.53 -10.66
N ARG A 317 12.47 -12.87 -9.57
CA ARG A 317 12.02 -13.23 -8.23
C ARG A 317 10.87 -12.36 -7.72
N HIS A 318 10.42 -11.37 -8.50
CA HIS A 318 9.38 -10.40 -8.14
C HIS A 318 9.62 -9.71 -6.78
N ARG A 319 10.84 -9.23 -6.54
CA ARG A 319 11.21 -8.60 -5.28
C ARG A 319 12.15 -7.42 -5.44
N ASN A 320 12.04 -6.47 -4.52
CA ASN A 320 12.99 -5.39 -4.41
C ASN A 320 14.35 -5.91 -3.91
N ILE A 321 15.43 -5.40 -4.51
CA ILE A 321 16.80 -5.59 -4.05
C ILE A 321 17.18 -4.41 -3.14
N ALA A 322 16.83 -3.18 -3.54
CA ALA A 322 17.04 -1.97 -2.77
C ALA A 322 15.93 -0.95 -3.05
N VAL A 323 15.53 -0.19 -2.03
CA VAL A 323 14.66 0.99 -2.14
C VAL A 323 15.15 1.99 -1.12
N TYR A 324 15.57 3.19 -1.54
CA TYR A 324 16.16 4.16 -0.61
C TYR A 324 16.21 5.57 -1.18
N THR A 325 16.49 6.53 -0.30
CA THR A 325 16.69 7.92 -0.67
C THR A 325 18.11 8.11 -1.22
N SER A 326 18.28 8.70 -2.40
CA SER A 326 19.58 9.03 -2.96
C SER A 326 20.40 9.93 -2.01
N ALA A 327 21.72 9.88 -2.12
CA ALA A 327 22.62 10.66 -1.25
C ALA A 327 22.32 12.16 -1.30
N ASP A 328 22.06 12.69 -2.50
CA ASP A 328 21.77 14.12 -2.69
C ASP A 328 20.44 14.51 -2.03
N LYS A 329 19.43 13.68 -2.18
CA LYS A 329 18.10 13.90 -1.57
C LYS A 329 18.14 13.73 -0.05
N LEU A 330 18.92 12.76 0.43
CA LEU A 330 19.15 12.57 1.87
C LEU A 330 19.85 13.78 2.50
N ALA A 331 20.85 14.34 1.82
CA ALA A 331 21.55 15.55 2.27
C ALA A 331 20.61 16.77 2.30
N ALA A 332 19.72 16.89 1.32
CA ALA A 332 18.81 18.04 1.21
C ALA A 332 17.64 17.97 2.22
N ARG A 333 17.11 16.78 2.49
CA ARG A 333 15.85 16.60 3.25
C ARG A 333 16.03 15.94 4.61
N GLY A 334 17.11 15.18 4.79
CA GLY A 334 17.30 14.32 5.94
C GLY A 334 16.61 12.94 5.82
N ARG A 335 16.74 12.13 6.86
CA ARG A 335 16.31 10.73 6.94
C ARG A 335 14.80 10.57 7.07
N PHE A 336 14.16 11.49 7.79
CA PHE A 336 12.76 11.36 8.20
C PHE A 336 11.83 12.04 7.19
N PHE A 337 10.70 11.39 6.91
CA PHE A 337 9.67 11.96 6.05
C PHE A 337 8.28 11.50 6.51
N SER A 338 7.26 12.27 6.13
CA SER A 338 5.86 11.86 6.21
C SER A 338 5.36 11.47 4.83
N GLU A 339 4.59 10.38 4.75
CA GLU A 339 3.89 10.02 3.52
C GLU A 339 2.91 11.12 3.08
N ASP A 340 2.40 11.92 4.02
CA ASP A 340 1.46 13.02 3.74
C ASP A 340 2.09 14.12 2.87
N ASP A 341 3.42 14.29 2.92
CA ASP A 341 4.13 15.27 2.09
C ASP A 341 4.11 14.91 0.58
N ARG A 342 3.64 13.70 0.24
CA ARG A 342 3.55 13.20 -1.14
C ARG A 342 2.21 13.52 -1.80
N VAL A 343 1.22 13.99 -1.05
CA VAL A 343 -0.16 14.11 -1.52
C VAL A 343 -0.66 15.53 -1.28
N GLU A 344 -1.24 16.11 -2.31
CA GLU A 344 -1.68 17.51 -2.31
C GLU A 344 -3.06 17.72 -1.66
N TYR A 345 -3.67 16.65 -1.18
CA TYR A 345 -5.01 16.64 -0.60
C TYR A 345 -5.11 15.67 0.58
N ASP A 346 -6.19 15.79 1.32
CA ASP A 346 -6.58 14.99 2.47
C ASP A 346 -7.99 14.44 2.23
N ILE A 347 -8.22 13.15 2.37
CA ILE A 347 -9.57 12.59 2.33
C ILE A 347 -10.10 12.59 3.76
N THR A 348 -11.13 13.39 4.00
CA THR A 348 -11.74 13.56 5.33
C THR A 348 -12.93 12.62 5.56
N ARG A 349 -13.60 12.18 4.47
CA ARG A 349 -14.77 11.32 4.54
C ARG A 349 -14.90 10.42 3.32
N TYR A 350 -15.33 9.19 3.56
CA TYR A 350 -15.80 8.24 2.57
C TYR A 350 -17.30 7.94 2.76
N ASP A 351 -18.06 7.87 1.67
CA ASP A 351 -19.39 7.26 1.64
C ASP A 351 -19.41 6.25 0.50
N ILE A 352 -19.37 4.97 0.84
CA ILE A 352 -19.15 3.88 -0.13
C ILE A 352 -20.33 2.94 -0.10
N GLU A 353 -20.93 2.70 -1.27
CA GLU A 353 -21.83 1.59 -1.48
C GLU A 353 -21.15 0.57 -2.41
N ALA A 354 -20.94 -0.65 -1.92
CA ALA A 354 -20.30 -1.71 -2.68
C ALA A 354 -21.13 -3.00 -2.66
N SER A 355 -21.18 -3.66 -3.81
CA SER A 355 -21.84 -4.93 -4.02
C SER A 355 -20.82 -5.99 -4.37
N PHE A 356 -20.75 -7.05 -3.57
CA PHE A 356 -19.82 -8.15 -3.76
C PHE A 356 -20.51 -9.40 -4.26
N ALA A 357 -19.89 -10.07 -5.22
CA ALA A 357 -20.17 -11.44 -5.62
C ALA A 357 -18.86 -12.26 -5.51
N PRO A 358 -18.49 -12.67 -4.27
CA PRO A 358 -17.16 -13.21 -3.99
C PRO A 358 -16.87 -14.51 -4.72
N ASP A 359 -17.88 -15.35 -5.00
CA ASP A 359 -17.79 -16.58 -5.78
C ASP A 359 -17.28 -16.34 -7.21
N ARG A 360 -17.51 -15.15 -7.76
CA ARG A 360 -17.05 -14.72 -9.09
C ARG A 360 -15.87 -13.75 -9.01
N SER A 361 -15.39 -13.45 -7.82
CA SER A 361 -14.43 -12.38 -7.58
C SER A 361 -14.87 -11.05 -8.20
N TRP A 362 -16.16 -10.70 -8.12
CA TRP A 362 -16.73 -9.50 -8.73
C TRP A 362 -17.14 -8.47 -7.70
N ILE A 363 -16.82 -7.22 -7.99
CA ILE A 363 -17.17 -6.05 -7.19
C ILE A 363 -17.79 -4.97 -8.08
N GLU A 364 -18.82 -4.30 -7.58
CA GLU A 364 -19.35 -3.07 -8.13
C GLU A 364 -19.51 -2.06 -6.99
N GLY A 365 -19.07 -0.83 -7.20
CA GLY A 365 -19.11 0.17 -6.17
C GLY A 365 -19.33 1.58 -6.69
N SER A 366 -19.84 2.40 -5.79
CA SER A 366 -19.91 3.86 -5.89
C SER A 366 -19.29 4.42 -4.61
N ALA A 367 -18.26 5.24 -4.73
CA ALA A 367 -17.57 5.85 -3.61
C ALA A 367 -17.59 7.38 -3.75
N ARG A 368 -18.21 8.06 -2.78
CA ARG A 368 -18.08 9.50 -2.60
C ARG A 368 -16.89 9.75 -1.68
N LEU A 369 -15.98 10.59 -2.10
CA LEU A 369 -14.82 11.06 -1.35
C LEU A 369 -15.00 12.55 -1.09
N THR A 370 -14.94 12.96 0.17
CA THR A 370 -14.82 14.38 0.53
C THR A 370 -13.35 14.68 0.73
N LEU A 371 -12.81 15.57 -0.08
CA LEU A 371 -11.42 15.94 -0.16
C LEU A 371 -11.20 17.35 0.38
N ARG A 372 -10.10 17.56 1.09
CA ARG A 372 -9.61 18.89 1.46
C ARG A 372 -8.24 19.13 0.85
N ALA A 373 -8.08 20.19 0.08
CA ALA A 373 -6.82 20.56 -0.54
C ALA A 373 -5.80 20.98 0.53
N ARG A 374 -4.63 20.37 0.53
CA ARG A 374 -3.47 20.73 1.39
C ARG A 374 -2.61 21.79 0.72
N ASN A 375 -2.27 21.57 -0.52
CA ASN A 375 -1.40 22.45 -1.31
C ASN A 375 -2.19 23.55 -2.04
N PRO A 376 -1.57 24.71 -2.29
CA PRO A 376 -2.30 25.87 -2.80
C PRO A 376 -2.81 25.75 -4.23
N TYR A 377 -2.23 24.88 -5.07
CA TYR A 377 -2.62 24.82 -6.48
C TYR A 377 -2.39 23.45 -7.09
N PHE A 378 -3.46 22.69 -7.32
CA PHE A 378 -3.40 21.50 -8.15
C PHE A 378 -4.62 21.42 -9.08
N SER A 379 -4.45 20.79 -10.22
CA SER A 379 -5.50 20.56 -11.21
C SER A 379 -5.70 19.07 -11.54
N THR A 380 -4.88 18.21 -10.95
CA THR A 380 -4.93 16.75 -11.16
C THR A 380 -4.85 16.06 -9.80
N LEU A 381 -5.73 15.10 -9.60
CA LEU A 381 -5.81 14.23 -8.43
C LEU A 381 -5.41 12.81 -8.83
N THR A 382 -4.62 12.14 -8.02
CA THR A 382 -4.33 10.72 -8.20
C THR A 382 -4.99 9.92 -7.08
N VAL A 383 -5.85 8.95 -7.43
CA VAL A 383 -6.38 7.95 -6.50
C VAL A 383 -5.91 6.57 -6.87
N ARG A 384 -5.82 5.67 -5.88
CA ARG A 384 -5.54 4.26 -6.10
C ARG A 384 -6.83 3.46 -6.16
N LEU A 385 -6.95 2.65 -7.19
CA LEU A 385 -8.02 1.67 -7.38
C LEU A 385 -7.42 0.49 -8.15
N ALA A 386 -7.70 -0.73 -7.74
CA ALA A 386 -7.13 -1.91 -8.38
C ALA A 386 -7.27 -1.91 -9.90
N ASP A 387 -6.20 -2.27 -10.63
CA ASP A 387 -6.18 -2.27 -12.11
C ASP A 387 -7.35 -3.01 -12.76
N PRO A 388 -7.80 -4.18 -12.26
CA PRO A 388 -8.92 -4.88 -12.86
C PRO A 388 -10.29 -4.21 -12.67
N LEU A 389 -10.36 -3.15 -11.84
CA LEU A 389 -11.59 -2.40 -11.62
C LEU A 389 -11.69 -1.24 -12.61
N VAL A 390 -12.64 -1.33 -13.53
CA VAL A 390 -12.90 -0.29 -14.53
C VAL A 390 -13.63 0.87 -13.87
N VAL A 391 -13.10 2.09 -14.02
CA VAL A 391 -13.79 3.32 -13.63
C VAL A 391 -14.82 3.66 -14.70
N ARG A 392 -16.08 3.71 -14.32
CA ARG A 392 -17.19 4.04 -15.25
C ARG A 392 -17.45 5.53 -15.32
N SER A 393 -17.33 6.21 -14.20
CA SER A 393 -17.48 7.67 -14.16
C SER A 393 -16.80 8.25 -12.92
N VAL A 394 -16.36 9.50 -13.10
CA VAL A 394 -15.97 10.37 -12.00
C VAL A 394 -16.79 11.64 -12.11
N THR A 395 -17.53 12.00 -11.06
CA THR A 395 -18.38 13.18 -11.02
C THR A 395 -18.15 13.98 -9.76
N SER A 396 -18.41 15.27 -9.81
CA SER A 396 -18.35 16.19 -8.68
C SER A 396 -19.59 17.07 -8.67
N PRO A 397 -20.22 17.32 -7.51
CA PRO A 397 -21.31 18.30 -7.43
C PRO A 397 -20.87 19.70 -7.87
N GLN A 398 -19.61 20.06 -7.63
CA GLN A 398 -19.06 21.36 -7.96
C GLN A 398 -18.67 21.52 -9.43
N PHE A 399 -18.17 20.43 -10.07
CA PHE A 399 -17.57 20.49 -11.40
C PHE A 399 -18.29 19.66 -12.46
N GLY A 400 -19.28 18.86 -12.08
CA GLY A 400 -19.94 17.91 -12.97
C GLY A 400 -19.05 16.67 -13.19
N ARG A 401 -19.10 16.09 -14.37
CA ARG A 401 -18.29 14.93 -14.77
C ARG A 401 -16.85 15.35 -15.03
N LEU A 402 -15.89 14.58 -14.51
CA LEU A 402 -14.46 14.85 -14.59
C LEU A 402 -13.78 13.85 -15.55
N LEU A 403 -12.80 14.35 -16.29
CA LEU A 403 -11.90 13.49 -17.08
C LEU A 403 -11.07 12.63 -16.14
N HIS A 404 -10.98 11.35 -16.47
CA HIS A 404 -10.14 10.41 -15.75
C HIS A 404 -9.37 9.50 -16.71
N LEU A 405 -8.13 9.20 -16.35
CA LEU A 405 -7.22 8.34 -17.09
C LEU A 405 -6.59 7.31 -16.15
N ARG A 406 -6.36 6.10 -16.63
CA ARG A 406 -5.70 5.06 -15.83
C ARG A 406 -4.24 4.93 -16.22
N VAL A 407 -3.37 4.88 -15.21
CA VAL A 407 -1.96 4.51 -15.40
C VAL A 407 -1.86 2.98 -15.40
N VAL A 408 -1.40 2.43 -16.49
CA VAL A 408 -1.35 0.97 -16.70
C VAL A 408 -0.37 0.32 -15.71
N GLY A 409 -0.83 -0.74 -15.02
CA GLY A 409 0.01 -1.56 -14.11
C GLY A 409 0.39 -0.91 -12.79
N GLN A 410 -0.24 0.20 -12.39
CA GLN A 410 0.11 0.94 -11.18
C GLN A 410 -1.04 1.15 -10.19
N ASN A 411 -2.22 0.64 -10.47
CA ASN A 411 -3.45 0.90 -9.71
C ASN A 411 -3.81 2.40 -9.56
N ASN A 412 -3.23 3.28 -10.37
CA ASN A 412 -3.45 4.72 -10.28
C ASN A 412 -4.49 5.20 -11.30
N VAL A 413 -5.40 6.04 -10.84
CA VAL A 413 -6.37 6.78 -11.66
C VAL A 413 -6.08 8.26 -11.50
N LEU A 414 -5.79 8.92 -12.62
CA LEU A 414 -5.57 10.37 -12.70
C LEU A 414 -6.91 11.04 -12.98
N ILE A 415 -7.29 12.04 -12.21
CA ILE A 415 -8.55 12.78 -12.35
C ILE A 415 -8.21 14.25 -12.58
N GLY A 416 -8.64 14.80 -13.71
CA GLY A 416 -8.40 16.19 -14.09
C GLY A 416 -9.56 17.11 -13.66
N PHE A 417 -9.24 18.21 -12.99
CA PHE A 417 -10.19 19.27 -12.65
C PHE A 417 -10.22 20.34 -13.73
N PRO A 418 -11.39 20.96 -13.99
CA PRO A 418 -11.54 22.02 -15.00
C PRO A 418 -10.86 23.33 -14.58
N SER A 419 -10.60 23.51 -13.30
CA SER A 419 -9.91 24.66 -12.74
C SER A 419 -8.95 24.25 -11.65
N THR A 420 -7.96 25.12 -11.39
CA THR A 420 -7.02 24.90 -10.30
C THR A 420 -7.74 24.95 -8.94
N ILE A 421 -7.50 23.95 -8.12
CA ILE A 421 -8.04 23.85 -6.77
C ILE A 421 -7.14 24.66 -5.83
N VAL A 422 -7.77 25.49 -5.01
CA VAL A 422 -7.07 26.32 -4.02
C VAL A 422 -6.96 25.61 -2.66
N SER A 423 -5.94 25.97 -1.89
CA SER A 423 -5.72 25.42 -0.54
C SER A 423 -6.97 25.55 0.35
N GLN A 424 -7.20 24.55 1.17
CA GLN A 424 -8.34 24.42 2.10
C GLN A 424 -9.71 24.30 1.42
N ALA A 425 -9.80 24.27 0.09
CA ALA A 425 -11.07 23.96 -0.58
C ALA A 425 -11.53 22.54 -0.24
N GLU A 426 -12.81 22.40 0.05
CA GLU A 426 -13.48 21.12 0.23
C GLU A 426 -14.20 20.72 -1.06
N ILE A 427 -13.96 19.52 -1.54
CA ILE A 427 -14.47 19.03 -2.82
C ILE A 427 -15.02 17.64 -2.62
N ASP A 428 -16.21 17.40 -3.16
CA ASP A 428 -16.77 16.06 -3.28
C ASP A 428 -16.52 15.49 -4.66
N ILE A 429 -16.04 14.25 -4.73
CA ILE A 429 -16.02 13.46 -5.95
C ILE A 429 -16.71 12.13 -5.72
N VAL A 430 -17.43 11.66 -6.74
CA VAL A 430 -18.09 10.36 -6.75
C VAL A 430 -17.49 9.53 -7.87
N ILE A 431 -16.95 8.38 -7.52
CA ILE A 431 -16.32 7.45 -8.47
C ILE A 431 -17.16 6.18 -8.52
N THR A 432 -17.68 5.84 -9.70
CA THR A 432 -18.36 4.56 -9.94
C THR A 432 -17.42 3.61 -10.66
N TYR A 433 -17.37 2.38 -10.16
CA TYR A 433 -16.41 1.40 -10.66
C TYR A 433 -16.96 -0.02 -10.56
N GLY A 434 -16.31 -0.95 -11.25
CA GLY A 434 -16.65 -2.36 -11.12
C GLY A 434 -15.73 -3.23 -11.97
N GLY A 435 -15.62 -4.49 -11.57
CA GLY A 435 -14.77 -5.44 -12.28
C GLY A 435 -14.45 -6.67 -11.45
N ARG A 436 -13.50 -7.44 -11.95
CA ARG A 436 -13.07 -8.67 -11.32
C ARG A 436 -11.92 -8.38 -10.35
N LEU A 437 -12.17 -8.54 -9.05
CA LEU A 437 -11.17 -8.38 -8.00
C LEU A 437 -11.17 -9.62 -7.10
N PRO A 438 -10.12 -10.43 -7.12
CA PRO A 438 -10.00 -11.53 -6.16
C PRO A 438 -9.85 -10.97 -4.74
N PRO A 439 -10.31 -11.72 -3.71
CA PRO A 439 -10.06 -11.34 -2.32
C PRO A 439 -8.55 -11.31 -2.04
N GLN A 440 -8.17 -10.54 -1.05
CA GLN A 440 -6.79 -10.49 -0.58
C GLN A 440 -6.38 -11.86 -0.07
N ALA A 441 -5.17 -12.30 -0.40
CA ALA A 441 -4.59 -13.48 0.24
C ALA A 441 -4.47 -13.21 1.74
N VAL A 442 -4.81 -14.21 2.55
CA VAL A 442 -4.69 -14.10 4.00
C VAL A 442 -3.23 -13.84 4.36
N ASP A 443 -2.99 -12.85 5.20
CA ASP A 443 -1.65 -12.57 5.71
C ASP A 443 -1.15 -13.81 6.46
N ARG A 444 -0.10 -14.42 5.93
CA ARG A 444 0.58 -15.54 6.56
C ARG A 444 1.54 -14.97 7.61
N GLU A 445 1.01 -14.67 8.75
CA GLU A 445 1.85 -14.26 9.87
C GLU A 445 2.63 -15.43 10.45
N ALA A 446 2.10 -16.62 10.33
CA ALA A 446 2.85 -17.84 10.63
C ALA A 446 4.01 -18.00 9.64
N ILE A 447 5.23 -18.12 10.14
CA ILE A 447 6.36 -18.56 9.34
C ILE A 447 6.02 -19.96 8.86
N ALA A 448 5.69 -20.09 7.58
CA ALA A 448 5.47 -21.38 6.97
C ALA A 448 6.78 -22.17 7.08
N VAL A 449 6.87 -23.07 8.01
CA VAL A 449 7.79 -24.19 7.91
C VAL A 449 7.37 -24.89 6.61
N GLN A 450 8.33 -25.14 5.70
CA GLN A 450 8.09 -26.01 4.56
C GLN A 450 7.43 -27.28 5.12
N GLN A 451 6.12 -27.39 4.96
CA GLN A 451 5.43 -28.63 5.23
C GLN A 451 5.99 -29.61 4.20
N GLU A 452 6.77 -30.57 4.64
CA GLU A 452 6.76 -31.87 3.99
C GLU A 452 5.28 -32.25 3.87
N ARG A 453 4.77 -32.32 2.65
CA ARG A 453 3.40 -32.69 2.36
C ARG A 453 3.15 -34.01 3.05
N ILE A 454 2.35 -33.98 4.08
CA ILE A 454 1.70 -35.19 4.58
C ILE A 454 0.59 -35.45 3.56
N ASP A 455 0.91 -36.22 2.52
CA ASP A 455 0.02 -36.51 1.38
C ASP A 455 -1.26 -37.27 1.79
N ASP A 456 -1.35 -37.74 3.02
CA ASP A 456 -2.47 -38.56 3.55
C ASP A 456 -3.37 -37.83 4.58
N ALA A 457 -3.19 -36.53 4.80
CA ALA A 457 -4.05 -35.79 5.73
C ALA A 457 -5.43 -35.53 5.09
N ILE A 458 -6.49 -35.90 5.76
CA ILE A 458 -7.87 -35.57 5.39
C ILE A 458 -7.97 -34.03 5.33
N GLN A 459 -8.10 -33.47 4.11
CA GLN A 459 -8.33 -32.03 3.93
C GLN A 459 -9.78 -31.72 4.29
N ILE A 460 -9.99 -31.05 5.40
CA ILE A 460 -11.29 -30.53 5.79
C ILE A 460 -11.48 -29.18 5.09
N PRO A 461 -12.47 -29.03 4.20
CA PRO A 461 -12.72 -27.73 3.55
C PRO A 461 -13.01 -26.65 4.61
N VAL A 462 -12.26 -25.57 4.56
CA VAL A 462 -12.48 -24.40 5.41
C VAL A 462 -13.72 -23.62 4.95
N GLU A 463 -14.32 -22.84 5.85
CA GLU A 463 -15.38 -21.90 5.48
C GLU A 463 -14.88 -20.86 4.51
N PRO A 464 -15.67 -20.47 3.48
CA PRO A 464 -15.28 -19.43 2.56
C PRO A 464 -14.99 -18.12 3.31
N GLN A 465 -13.84 -17.52 3.02
CA GLN A 465 -13.40 -16.26 3.62
C GLN A 465 -12.92 -15.33 2.51
N TYR A 466 -13.49 -14.13 2.46
CA TYR A 466 -13.15 -13.12 1.48
C TYR A 466 -12.82 -11.81 2.20
N THR A 467 -11.54 -11.46 2.22
CA THR A 467 -11.04 -10.25 2.88
C THR A 467 -10.65 -9.20 1.83
N TYR A 468 -11.08 -7.98 2.05
CA TYR A 468 -10.72 -6.81 1.26
C TYR A 468 -10.25 -5.70 2.19
N SER A 469 -9.02 -5.23 2.03
CA SER A 469 -8.46 -4.13 2.82
C SER A 469 -7.82 -3.08 1.89
N ASN A 470 -7.13 -2.10 2.47
CA ASN A 470 -6.40 -1.10 1.68
C ASN A 470 -5.42 -1.71 0.68
N ARG A 471 -4.83 -2.87 0.96
CA ARG A 471 -3.88 -3.55 0.06
C ARG A 471 -4.51 -4.12 -1.21
N SER A 472 -5.81 -4.39 -1.18
CA SER A 472 -6.54 -4.87 -2.36
C SER A 472 -7.01 -3.73 -3.27
N TYR A 473 -6.91 -2.47 -2.84
CA TYR A 473 -7.40 -1.29 -3.57
C TYR A 473 -8.84 -1.46 -4.09
N TRP A 474 -9.72 -2.06 -3.25
CA TRP A 474 -11.08 -2.40 -3.61
C TRP A 474 -12.02 -1.20 -3.71
N TYR A 475 -11.61 -0.06 -3.19
CA TYR A 475 -12.28 1.23 -3.28
C TYR A 475 -11.26 2.31 -3.64
N PRO A 476 -11.68 3.46 -4.23
CA PRO A 476 -10.78 4.57 -4.49
C PRO A 476 -10.22 5.15 -3.19
N GLN A 477 -8.90 5.17 -3.05
CA GLN A 477 -8.21 5.65 -1.86
C GLN A 477 -7.02 6.54 -2.23
N ALA A 478 -6.56 7.36 -1.29
CA ALA A 478 -5.35 8.16 -1.49
C ALA A 478 -4.12 7.25 -1.74
N PRO A 479 -3.08 7.76 -2.43
CA PRO A 479 -1.81 7.05 -2.58
C PRO A 479 -1.12 6.71 -1.26
N VAL A 480 -1.46 7.43 -0.19
CA VAL A 480 -1.01 7.20 1.19
C VAL A 480 -2.21 6.87 2.08
N THR A 481 -1.96 6.20 3.20
CA THR A 481 -3.02 6.00 4.19
C THR A 481 -3.41 7.34 4.82
N ASP A 482 -4.70 7.56 5.05
CA ASP A 482 -5.19 8.81 5.58
C ASP A 482 -6.34 8.58 6.59
N TYR A 483 -6.44 9.43 7.59
CA TYR A 483 -7.48 9.32 8.60
C TYR A 483 -8.78 9.96 8.12
N ALA A 484 -9.80 9.14 7.87
CA ALA A 484 -11.10 9.58 7.39
C ALA A 484 -12.24 8.91 8.16
N THR A 485 -13.34 9.60 8.32
CA THR A 485 -14.61 8.97 8.72
C THR A 485 -15.24 8.28 7.52
N ALA A 486 -16.10 7.29 7.76
CA ALA A 486 -16.72 6.57 6.68
C ALA A 486 -18.16 6.15 6.99
N LYS A 487 -18.97 6.09 5.92
CA LYS A 487 -20.18 5.29 5.84
C LYS A 487 -19.97 4.21 4.78
N LEU A 488 -20.16 2.97 5.17
CA LEU A 488 -19.92 1.82 4.31
C LEU A 488 -21.19 0.99 4.19
N THR A 489 -21.77 0.94 3.00
CA THR A 489 -22.92 0.09 2.66
C THR A 489 -22.43 -1.10 1.85
N VAL A 490 -22.57 -2.31 2.39
CA VAL A 490 -22.07 -3.55 1.80
C VAL A 490 -23.23 -4.47 1.45
N ASN A 491 -23.35 -4.80 0.17
CA ASN A 491 -24.34 -5.75 -0.34
C ASN A 491 -23.68 -7.08 -0.70
N VAL A 492 -24.14 -8.21 -0.09
CA VAL A 492 -23.57 -9.55 -0.30
C VAL A 492 -24.68 -10.57 -0.62
N PRO A 493 -24.34 -11.77 -1.17
CA PRO A 493 -25.28 -12.89 -1.24
C PRO A 493 -25.92 -13.22 0.10
N GLY A 494 -27.18 -13.64 0.11
CA GLY A 494 -27.97 -13.81 1.34
C GLY A 494 -27.49 -14.90 2.29
N ASP A 495 -26.63 -15.81 1.85
CA ASP A 495 -25.99 -16.87 2.63
C ASP A 495 -24.67 -16.43 3.30
N LEU A 496 -24.21 -15.22 3.04
CA LEU A 496 -23.00 -14.66 3.62
C LEU A 496 -23.32 -13.51 4.59
N ASP A 497 -22.38 -13.28 5.49
CA ASP A 497 -22.42 -12.22 6.49
C ASP A 497 -21.17 -11.34 6.36
N VAL A 498 -21.22 -10.14 6.95
CA VAL A 498 -20.18 -9.13 6.84
C VAL A 498 -19.73 -8.65 8.20
N VAL A 499 -18.41 -8.55 8.38
CA VAL A 499 -17.74 -7.76 9.41
C VAL A 499 -16.92 -6.71 8.70
N ALA A 500 -17.01 -5.45 9.11
CA ALA A 500 -16.28 -4.37 8.43
C ALA A 500 -15.84 -3.27 9.41
N SER A 501 -15.00 -2.36 8.92
CA SER A 501 -14.61 -1.14 9.65
C SER A 501 -15.84 -0.28 9.92
N GLY A 502 -16.02 0.13 11.18
CA GLY A 502 -17.15 0.90 11.68
C GLY A 502 -18.11 0.10 12.55
N SER A 503 -18.98 0.82 13.26
CA SER A 503 -20.08 0.23 14.03
C SER A 503 -21.24 -0.10 13.10
N GLN A 504 -21.79 -1.30 13.22
CA GLN A 504 -22.94 -1.70 12.40
C GLN A 504 -24.19 -0.89 12.79
N ALA A 505 -24.76 -0.16 11.83
CA ALA A 505 -25.93 0.71 12.01
C ALA A 505 -27.24 -0.08 11.88
N GLY A 506 -27.51 -0.95 12.84
CA GLY A 506 -28.71 -1.78 12.86
C GLY A 506 -28.55 -3.17 12.22
N PRO A 507 -29.60 -3.99 12.22
CA PRO A 507 -29.56 -5.34 11.65
C PRO A 507 -29.44 -5.30 10.12
N ALA A 508 -28.87 -6.37 9.53
CA ALA A 508 -28.80 -6.52 8.10
C ALA A 508 -30.18 -6.54 7.44
N ALA A 509 -30.36 -5.74 6.40
CA ALA A 509 -31.60 -5.71 5.63
C ALA A 509 -31.56 -6.76 4.52
N VAL A 510 -32.60 -7.59 4.43
CA VAL A 510 -32.77 -8.53 3.31
C VAL A 510 -33.35 -7.77 2.13
N LEU A 511 -32.61 -7.78 1.02
CA LEU A 511 -33.05 -7.12 -0.22
C LEU A 511 -33.95 -8.08 -1.02
N PRO A 512 -35.06 -7.54 -1.61
CA PRO A 512 -35.90 -8.32 -2.49
C PRO A 512 -35.10 -8.90 -3.66
N ALA A 513 -35.32 -10.18 -3.95
CA ALA A 513 -34.69 -10.83 -5.10
C ALA A 513 -35.61 -10.68 -6.33
N ALA A 514 -35.06 -10.29 -7.46
CA ALA A 514 -35.77 -10.40 -8.74
C ALA A 514 -35.99 -11.88 -9.08
N PRO A 515 -37.02 -12.22 -9.88
CA PRO A 515 -37.25 -13.60 -10.30
C PRO A 515 -35.98 -14.24 -10.89
N GLY A 516 -35.54 -15.39 -10.34
CA GLY A 516 -34.33 -16.10 -10.76
C GLY A 516 -33.04 -15.59 -10.15
N GLN A 517 -33.06 -14.57 -9.31
CA GLN A 517 -31.89 -14.08 -8.56
C GLN A 517 -31.88 -14.63 -7.13
N ARG A 518 -30.66 -14.79 -6.56
CA ARG A 518 -30.51 -15.15 -5.16
C ARG A 518 -30.79 -13.92 -4.28
N PRO A 519 -31.40 -14.10 -3.09
CA PRO A 519 -31.57 -13.00 -2.15
C PRO A 519 -30.22 -12.42 -1.76
N ARG A 520 -30.23 -11.16 -1.39
CA ARG A 520 -29.03 -10.43 -0.91
C ARG A 520 -29.28 -9.83 0.46
N LYS A 521 -28.22 -9.58 1.19
CA LYS A 521 -28.23 -8.83 2.44
C LYS A 521 -27.48 -7.53 2.26
N ARG A 522 -27.99 -6.48 2.87
CA ARG A 522 -27.37 -5.16 2.96
C ARG A 522 -26.95 -4.89 4.40
N TYR A 523 -25.68 -4.58 4.59
CA TYR A 523 -25.09 -4.14 5.85
C TYR A 523 -24.70 -2.68 5.73
N VAL A 524 -24.86 -1.91 6.83
CA VAL A 524 -24.41 -0.52 6.90
C VAL A 524 -23.50 -0.39 8.12
N PHE A 525 -22.29 0.13 7.91
CA PHE A 525 -21.32 0.43 8.95
C PHE A 525 -20.98 1.91 8.92
N GLU A 526 -20.83 2.53 10.08
CA GLU A 526 -20.49 3.94 10.21
C GLU A 526 -19.31 4.09 11.19
N THR A 527 -18.32 4.92 10.83
CA THR A 527 -17.22 5.29 11.71
C THR A 527 -17.47 6.70 12.23
N THR A 528 -17.56 6.85 13.54
CA THR A 528 -17.63 8.19 14.20
C THR A 528 -16.23 8.74 14.45
N LYS A 529 -15.24 7.84 14.54
CA LYS A 529 -13.83 8.18 14.68
C LYS A 529 -13.09 7.89 13.38
N PRO A 530 -12.10 8.73 12.99
CA PRO A 530 -11.36 8.53 11.77
C PRO A 530 -10.59 7.20 11.79
N THR A 531 -10.55 6.51 10.66
CA THR A 531 -9.81 5.27 10.45
C THR A 531 -8.78 5.45 9.35
N ARG A 532 -7.66 4.75 9.44
CA ARG A 532 -6.58 4.83 8.45
C ARG A 532 -6.97 4.23 7.10
N TYR A 533 -7.79 3.21 7.12
CA TYR A 533 -8.29 2.52 5.94
C TYR A 533 -9.55 1.73 6.29
N LEU A 534 -10.27 1.31 5.26
CA LEU A 534 -11.48 0.52 5.38
C LEU A 534 -11.21 -0.93 4.96
N ALA A 535 -11.71 -1.86 5.76
CA ALA A 535 -11.64 -3.28 5.47
C ALA A 535 -13.02 -3.93 5.58
N VAL A 536 -13.21 -4.97 4.76
CA VAL A 536 -14.42 -5.80 4.72
C VAL A 536 -14.01 -7.26 4.75
N LEU A 537 -14.62 -8.01 5.64
CA LEU A 537 -14.52 -9.45 5.77
C LEU A 537 -15.89 -10.08 5.50
N ILE A 538 -15.98 -10.94 4.52
CA ILE A 538 -17.18 -11.63 4.10
C ILE A 538 -17.00 -13.13 4.34
N SER A 539 -17.91 -13.74 5.11
CA SER A 539 -17.90 -15.18 5.38
C SER A 539 -19.29 -15.60 5.90
N ARG A 540 -19.44 -16.82 6.38
CA ARG A 540 -20.59 -17.24 7.14
C ARG A 540 -20.30 -17.09 8.62
N PHE A 541 -21.10 -16.29 9.34
CA PHE A 541 -20.90 -16.01 10.75
C PHE A 541 -22.14 -16.29 11.59
N GLN A 542 -21.89 -16.76 12.81
CA GLN A 542 -22.81 -16.65 13.94
C GLN A 542 -22.19 -15.69 14.95
N SER A 543 -22.94 -14.69 15.37
CA SER A 543 -22.45 -13.63 16.26
C SER A 543 -23.02 -13.74 17.67
N SER A 544 -22.23 -13.34 18.66
CA SER A 544 -22.71 -13.13 20.01
C SER A 544 -23.71 -11.96 20.06
N ALA A 545 -24.50 -11.88 21.13
CA ALA A 545 -25.19 -10.64 21.45
C ALA A 545 -24.15 -9.52 21.71
N PRO A 546 -24.45 -8.26 21.28
CA PRO A 546 -23.62 -7.12 21.62
C PRO A 546 -23.48 -6.95 23.12
N THR A 547 -22.25 -6.81 23.60
CA THR A 547 -21.95 -6.69 25.04
C THR A 547 -21.31 -5.34 25.30
N PRO A 548 -21.94 -4.44 26.08
CA PRO A 548 -21.31 -3.16 26.45
C PRO A 548 -20.19 -3.38 27.47
N LEU A 549 -19.05 -2.74 27.24
CA LEU A 549 -17.87 -2.78 28.11
C LEU A 549 -17.46 -1.38 28.49
N MET A 550 -17.36 -1.08 29.79
CA MET A 550 -16.69 0.11 30.28
C MET A 550 -15.18 -0.15 30.29
N LEU A 551 -14.42 0.65 29.53
CA LEU A 551 -12.95 0.56 29.49
C LEU A 551 -12.31 1.60 30.41
N THR A 552 -12.98 2.72 30.65
CA THR A 552 -12.59 3.81 31.56
C THR A 552 -13.78 4.20 32.45
N ASP A 553 -13.52 4.80 33.58
CA ASP A 553 -14.58 5.11 34.56
C ASP A 553 -15.59 6.16 34.04
N ASP A 554 -15.11 7.15 33.29
CA ASP A 554 -15.92 8.26 32.74
C ASP A 554 -16.18 8.15 31.22
N GLY A 555 -15.77 7.04 30.59
CA GLY A 555 -15.85 6.83 29.14
C GLY A 555 -17.23 6.37 28.67
N GLN A 556 -17.45 6.45 27.35
CA GLN A 556 -18.57 5.79 26.71
C GLN A 556 -18.32 4.27 26.62
N PRO A 557 -19.37 3.43 26.76
CA PRO A 557 -19.21 1.99 26.66
C PRO A 557 -18.80 1.60 25.23
N LEU A 558 -17.78 0.73 25.13
CA LEU A 558 -17.45 0.03 23.88
C LEU A 558 -18.38 -1.18 23.72
N THR A 559 -18.93 -1.38 22.53
CA THR A 559 -19.73 -2.56 22.20
C THR A 559 -18.84 -3.69 21.68
N LEU A 560 -18.72 -4.79 22.44
CA LEU A 560 -17.99 -5.99 22.00
C LEU A 560 -18.95 -7.01 21.34
N ILE A 561 -18.54 -7.51 20.17
CA ILE A 561 -19.18 -8.60 19.44
C ILE A 561 -18.13 -9.67 19.11
N VAL A 562 -18.51 -10.95 19.18
CA VAL A 562 -17.69 -12.03 18.64
C VAL A 562 -18.47 -12.72 17.55
N ALA A 563 -17.92 -12.71 16.33
CA ALA A 563 -18.48 -13.39 15.17
C ALA A 563 -17.63 -14.62 14.85
N ALA A 564 -18.24 -15.78 14.65
CA ALA A 564 -17.50 -17.02 14.41
C ALA A 564 -18.08 -17.81 13.25
N ASN A 565 -17.19 -18.45 12.47
CA ASN A 565 -17.62 -19.44 11.49
C ASN A 565 -18.39 -20.58 12.18
N PRO A 566 -19.31 -21.29 11.52
CA PRO A 566 -20.22 -22.24 12.15
C PRO A 566 -19.56 -23.30 13.04
N ARG A 567 -18.40 -23.83 12.64
CA ARG A 567 -17.65 -24.81 13.45
C ARG A 567 -16.89 -24.21 14.63
N GLN A 568 -16.75 -22.87 14.68
CA GLN A 568 -16.03 -22.16 15.74
C GLN A 568 -16.96 -21.56 16.80
N VAL A 569 -18.28 -21.71 16.67
CA VAL A 569 -19.30 -21.10 17.54
C VAL A 569 -19.11 -21.44 19.01
N SER A 570 -18.68 -22.67 19.31
CA SER A 570 -18.42 -23.11 20.70
C SER A 570 -17.31 -22.27 21.38
N LYS A 571 -16.45 -21.60 20.62
CA LYS A 571 -15.38 -20.75 21.13
C LYS A 571 -15.83 -19.33 21.48
N ILE A 572 -16.99 -18.88 21.00
CA ILE A 572 -17.49 -17.50 21.14
C ILE A 572 -17.42 -17.04 22.60
N ARG A 573 -17.98 -17.80 23.54
CA ARG A 573 -18.05 -17.39 24.94
C ARG A 573 -16.67 -17.19 25.57
N ALA A 574 -15.76 -18.11 25.33
CA ALA A 574 -14.40 -18.01 25.87
C ALA A 574 -13.61 -16.84 25.29
N HIS A 575 -13.72 -16.64 23.97
CA HIS A 575 -13.06 -15.52 23.29
C HIS A 575 -13.67 -14.15 23.66
N ALA A 576 -14.99 -14.07 23.86
CA ALA A 576 -15.65 -12.86 24.32
C ALA A 576 -15.17 -12.46 25.72
N ALA A 577 -15.10 -13.40 26.65
CA ALA A 577 -14.57 -13.15 28.00
C ALA A 577 -13.10 -12.71 27.97
N LYS A 578 -12.29 -13.37 27.14
CA LYS A 578 -10.87 -13.02 26.98
C LYS A 578 -10.68 -11.65 26.34
N ALA A 579 -11.39 -11.35 25.24
CA ALA A 579 -11.33 -10.06 24.57
C ALA A 579 -11.77 -8.92 25.50
N ALA A 580 -12.85 -9.15 26.29
CA ALA A 580 -13.33 -8.15 27.25
C ALA A 580 -12.27 -7.83 28.34
N ASP A 581 -11.57 -8.84 28.86
CA ASP A 581 -10.53 -8.64 29.88
C ASP A 581 -9.32 -7.89 29.28
N ILE A 582 -8.89 -8.24 28.05
CA ILE A 582 -7.78 -7.55 27.35
C ILE A 582 -8.14 -6.10 27.06
N LEU A 583 -9.33 -5.84 26.50
CA LEU A 583 -9.81 -4.49 26.16
C LEU A 583 -9.84 -3.61 27.41
N LYS A 584 -10.38 -4.11 28.55
CA LYS A 584 -10.39 -3.39 29.82
C LYS A 584 -8.98 -3.08 30.31
N PHE A 585 -8.08 -4.04 30.22
CA PHE A 585 -6.70 -3.84 30.65
C PHE A 585 -6.01 -2.75 29.81
N TYR A 586 -6.11 -2.80 28.49
CA TYR A 586 -5.47 -1.76 27.64
C TYR A 586 -6.14 -0.39 27.80
N GLY A 587 -7.46 -0.36 27.90
CA GLY A 587 -8.18 0.87 28.25
C GLY A 587 -7.71 1.51 29.54
N SER A 588 -7.48 0.71 30.60
CA SER A 588 -6.95 1.23 31.87
C SER A 588 -5.51 1.72 31.81
N LEU A 589 -4.66 1.17 30.89
CA LEU A 589 -3.29 1.65 30.71
C LEU A 589 -3.23 3.01 29.99
N LEU A 590 -4.11 3.24 29.02
CA LEU A 590 -4.08 4.38 28.11
C LEU A 590 -5.20 5.39 28.40
N ASP A 591 -6.08 5.08 29.35
CA ASP A 591 -7.23 5.89 29.75
C ASP A 591 -8.17 6.26 28.58
N ASP A 592 -8.34 5.32 27.64
CA ASP A 592 -9.19 5.54 26.46
C ASP A 592 -9.68 4.25 25.79
N ALA A 593 -10.84 4.37 25.13
CA ALA A 593 -11.34 3.43 24.13
C ALA A 593 -11.25 4.06 22.74
N PRO A 594 -10.40 3.57 21.83
CA PRO A 594 -10.18 4.26 20.55
C PRO A 594 -11.41 4.28 19.64
N TYR A 595 -12.29 3.27 19.77
CA TYR A 595 -13.49 3.11 18.96
C TYR A 595 -14.68 2.70 19.83
N GLU A 596 -15.88 3.04 19.37
CA GLU A 596 -17.15 2.75 20.09
C GLU A 596 -17.63 1.30 19.98
N SER A 597 -17.06 0.51 19.08
CA SER A 597 -17.34 -0.92 18.96
C SER A 597 -16.09 -1.70 18.56
N PHE A 598 -16.09 -2.98 18.89
CA PHE A 598 -15.05 -3.92 18.47
C PHE A 598 -15.66 -5.29 18.19
N THR A 599 -15.38 -5.83 17.00
CA THR A 599 -15.79 -7.17 16.60
C THR A 599 -14.59 -8.11 16.50
N LEU A 600 -14.59 -9.20 17.25
CA LEU A 600 -13.61 -10.27 17.10
C LEU A 600 -14.17 -11.34 16.17
N ALA A 601 -13.57 -11.49 14.98
CA ALA A 601 -14.00 -12.47 13.99
C ALA A 601 -13.13 -13.73 14.05
N LEU A 602 -13.73 -14.88 14.31
CA LEU A 602 -13.08 -16.19 14.35
C LEU A 602 -13.36 -16.92 13.05
N THR A 603 -12.38 -17.01 12.18
CA THR A 603 -12.47 -17.67 10.88
C THR A 603 -11.63 -18.93 10.82
N GLU A 604 -11.89 -19.78 9.85
CA GLU A 604 -11.13 -20.99 9.61
C GLU A 604 -10.08 -20.77 8.52
N ASN A 605 -8.86 -21.19 8.79
CA ASN A 605 -7.78 -21.20 7.80
C ASN A 605 -6.84 -22.37 8.07
N GLU A 606 -6.07 -22.80 7.08
CA GLU A 606 -5.05 -23.85 7.22
C GLU A 606 -3.91 -23.42 8.13
N THR A 607 -3.62 -22.14 8.20
CA THR A 607 -2.55 -21.56 9.00
C THR A 607 -3.10 -20.53 9.98
N PRO A 608 -2.52 -20.41 11.20
CA PRO A 608 -2.84 -19.30 12.09
C PRO A 608 -2.44 -17.98 11.44
N GLY A 609 -3.10 -16.92 11.82
CA GLY A 609 -2.84 -15.57 11.36
C GLY A 609 -3.93 -14.63 11.88
N GLY A 610 -3.65 -13.35 11.84
CA GLY A 610 -4.56 -12.30 12.25
C GLY A 610 -4.51 -11.13 11.26
N HIS A 611 -5.50 -10.27 11.38
CA HIS A 611 -5.53 -8.98 10.70
C HIS A 611 -6.45 -8.07 11.49
N SER A 612 -5.94 -6.90 11.90
CA SER A 612 -6.62 -6.04 12.84
C SER A 612 -6.86 -4.63 12.29
N PRO A 613 -7.83 -4.46 11.37
CA PRO A 613 -8.31 -3.14 10.98
C PRO A 613 -8.97 -2.43 12.15
N ALA A 614 -9.20 -1.13 12.02
CA ALA A 614 -10.02 -0.42 12.98
C ALA A 614 -11.43 -1.03 13.09
N TYR A 615 -11.95 -1.13 14.31
CA TYR A 615 -13.25 -1.70 14.70
C TYR A 615 -13.33 -3.23 14.73
N PHE A 616 -12.39 -3.98 14.16
CA PHE A 616 -12.42 -5.43 14.28
C PHE A 616 -11.03 -6.07 14.23
N ALA A 617 -10.95 -7.29 14.69
CA ALA A 617 -9.81 -8.17 14.46
C ALA A 617 -10.29 -9.50 13.92
N LEU A 618 -9.57 -10.03 12.95
CA LEU A 618 -9.73 -11.36 12.39
C LEU A 618 -8.70 -12.29 13.02
N LEU A 619 -9.14 -13.43 13.54
CA LEU A 619 -8.28 -14.51 14.03
C LEU A 619 -8.55 -15.80 13.28
N ASN A 620 -7.54 -16.29 12.56
CA ASN A 620 -7.63 -17.59 11.90
C ASN A 620 -7.53 -18.72 12.93
N GLN A 621 -8.42 -19.69 12.79
CA GLN A 621 -8.45 -20.90 13.59
C GLN A 621 -8.07 -22.09 12.72
N PRO A 622 -6.83 -22.63 12.84
CA PRO A 622 -6.38 -23.75 12.01
C PRO A 622 -7.24 -25.00 12.19
N ILE A 623 -7.48 -25.71 11.09
CA ILE A 623 -8.16 -27.00 11.07
C ILE A 623 -7.39 -27.97 10.16
N PRO A 624 -6.92 -29.12 10.64
CA PRO A 624 -6.86 -29.49 12.07
C PRO A 624 -5.85 -28.62 12.82
N LEU A 625 -5.98 -28.55 14.12
CA LEU A 625 -5.00 -27.86 14.96
C LEU A 625 -3.63 -28.55 14.78
N SER A 626 -2.66 -27.81 14.19
CA SER A 626 -1.29 -28.28 14.05
C SER A 626 -0.42 -27.61 15.11
N PRO A 627 0.10 -28.34 16.09
CA PRO A 627 0.99 -27.79 17.11
C PRO A 627 2.33 -27.30 16.52
N PHE A 628 2.74 -27.83 15.38
CA PHE A 628 4.02 -27.48 14.74
C PHE A 628 4.01 -26.04 14.14
N VAL A 629 2.86 -25.56 13.67
CA VAL A 629 2.73 -24.21 13.10
C VAL A 629 2.95 -23.14 14.16
N TRP A 630 2.46 -23.39 15.39
CA TRP A 630 2.55 -22.44 16.49
C TRP A 630 3.93 -22.37 17.16
N THR A 631 4.75 -23.43 17.05
CA THR A 631 6.03 -23.49 17.76
C THR A 631 7.13 -22.62 17.15
N ASN A 632 6.99 -22.22 15.89
CA ASN A 632 8.00 -21.46 15.16
C ASN A 632 7.57 -20.01 14.82
N ASP A 633 6.37 -19.60 15.22
CA ASP A 633 5.91 -18.23 15.03
C ASP A 633 6.41 -17.34 16.18
N PRO A 634 7.06 -16.18 15.90
CA PRO A 634 7.52 -15.25 16.92
C PRO A 634 6.39 -14.64 17.77
N VAL A 635 5.16 -14.60 17.25
CA VAL A 635 3.97 -14.16 17.99
C VAL A 635 3.22 -15.32 18.63
N ALA A 636 3.64 -16.56 18.38
CA ALA A 636 3.06 -17.75 19.00
C ALA A 636 3.90 -18.19 20.21
N PHE A 637 3.28 -18.17 21.35
CA PHE A 637 3.84 -18.73 22.59
C PHE A 637 3.05 -19.98 22.97
N PRO A 638 3.59 -21.20 22.72
CA PRO A 638 2.86 -22.46 22.94
C PRO A 638 2.28 -22.59 24.35
N ASN A 639 3.01 -22.05 25.33
CA ASN A 639 2.59 -22.06 26.72
C ASN A 639 1.66 -20.90 27.09
N TYR A 640 1.40 -20.00 26.13
CA TYR A 640 0.56 -18.84 26.34
C TYR A 640 -0.24 -18.44 25.09
N PRO A 641 -1.26 -19.22 24.69
CA PRO A 641 -2.05 -18.96 23.48
C PRO A 641 -2.84 -17.65 23.50
N SER A 642 -3.08 -17.06 24.67
CA SER A 642 -3.72 -15.74 24.78
C SER A 642 -2.86 -14.60 24.25
N PHE A 643 -1.57 -14.82 24.00
CA PHE A 643 -0.66 -13.81 23.49
C PHE A 643 -1.13 -13.24 22.16
N PHE A 644 -1.50 -14.10 21.22
CA PHE A 644 -1.90 -13.71 19.89
C PHE A 644 -3.17 -12.84 19.87
N ILE A 645 -4.22 -13.25 20.60
CA ILE A 645 -5.43 -12.42 20.70
C ILE A 645 -5.14 -11.07 21.38
N ALA A 646 -4.24 -11.05 22.37
CA ALA A 646 -3.83 -9.81 23.04
C ALA A 646 -3.06 -8.88 22.07
N HIS A 647 -2.17 -9.44 21.23
CA HIS A 647 -1.47 -8.73 20.18
C HIS A 647 -2.44 -8.08 19.19
N GLU A 648 -3.37 -8.85 18.63
CA GLU A 648 -4.33 -8.35 17.65
C GLU A 648 -5.26 -7.26 18.22
N ILE A 649 -5.68 -7.40 19.48
CA ILE A 649 -6.49 -6.36 20.12
C ILE A 649 -5.69 -5.08 20.37
N ALA A 650 -4.40 -5.17 20.68
CA ALA A 650 -3.54 -4.00 20.91
C ALA A 650 -3.45 -3.09 19.68
N HIS A 651 -3.60 -3.66 18.49
CA HIS A 651 -3.61 -2.90 17.25
C HIS A 651 -4.73 -1.86 17.17
N GLN A 652 -5.81 -1.97 17.94
CA GLN A 652 -6.84 -0.93 17.96
C GLN A 652 -6.29 0.42 18.45
N TRP A 653 -5.33 0.40 19.36
CA TRP A 653 -4.57 1.58 19.80
C TRP A 653 -3.35 1.84 18.93
N TRP A 654 -2.50 0.81 18.70
CA TRP A 654 -1.21 0.88 18.03
C TRP A 654 -1.29 0.37 16.60
N GLY A 655 -1.18 1.27 15.64
CA GLY A 655 -1.35 0.97 14.23
C GLY A 655 -2.67 1.45 13.65
N GLN A 656 -3.78 1.43 14.42
CA GLN A 656 -5.07 1.96 13.98
C GLN A 656 -5.33 3.36 14.55
N ALA A 657 -5.49 3.54 15.85
CA ALA A 657 -5.70 4.87 16.43
C ALA A 657 -4.43 5.74 16.30
N VAL A 658 -3.25 5.21 16.61
CA VAL A 658 -1.97 5.87 16.31
C VAL A 658 -1.35 5.19 15.11
N GLY A 659 -1.34 5.88 13.97
CA GLY A 659 -0.70 5.41 12.74
C GLY A 659 0.78 5.77 12.68
N TRP A 660 1.42 5.50 11.56
CA TRP A 660 2.82 5.81 11.31
C TRP A 660 3.02 6.77 10.13
N LYS A 661 4.03 7.62 10.21
CA LYS A 661 4.36 8.62 9.16
C LYS A 661 4.80 7.98 7.84
N ASN A 662 5.46 6.83 7.93
CA ASN A 662 5.86 6.05 6.76
C ASN A 662 6.08 4.59 7.16
N TYR A 663 6.29 3.71 6.20
CA TYR A 663 6.38 2.26 6.45
C TYR A 663 7.61 1.83 7.29
N HIS A 664 8.62 2.65 7.43
CA HIS A 664 9.75 2.37 8.33
C HIS A 664 9.37 2.45 9.81
N GLU A 665 8.30 3.20 10.10
CA GLU A 665 7.81 3.41 11.45
C GLU A 665 6.84 2.31 11.94
N GLN A 666 6.72 1.20 11.21
CA GLN A 666 5.78 0.11 11.56
C GLN A 666 6.03 -0.51 12.93
N TRP A 667 7.23 -0.38 13.51
CA TRP A 667 7.51 -0.84 14.86
C TRP A 667 6.63 -0.14 15.92
N LEU A 668 6.13 1.09 15.66
CA LEU A 668 5.16 1.80 16.49
C LEU A 668 3.79 1.09 16.53
N SER A 669 3.53 0.18 15.60
CA SER A 669 2.39 -0.72 15.62
C SER A 669 2.78 -2.09 16.16
N GLU A 670 3.64 -2.80 15.46
CA GLU A 670 3.95 -4.20 15.74
C GLU A 670 4.76 -4.42 17.01
N GLY A 671 5.77 -3.58 17.26
CA GLY A 671 6.57 -3.63 18.48
C GLY A 671 5.75 -3.26 19.72
N PHE A 672 4.86 -2.28 19.58
CA PHE A 672 3.93 -1.88 20.64
C PHE A 672 2.89 -2.98 20.91
N ALA A 673 2.25 -3.52 19.88
CA ALA A 673 1.29 -4.62 20.05
C ALA A 673 1.94 -5.85 20.70
N GLN A 674 3.17 -6.17 20.31
CA GLN A 674 3.96 -7.25 20.87
C GLN A 674 4.27 -7.00 22.34
N TYR A 675 4.65 -5.78 22.73
CA TYR A 675 4.92 -5.45 24.12
C TYR A 675 3.67 -5.38 24.97
N PHE A 676 2.55 -4.86 24.45
CA PHE A 676 1.26 -4.83 25.13
C PHE A 676 0.74 -6.23 25.41
N ALA A 677 0.92 -7.17 24.46
CA ALA A 677 0.61 -8.58 24.69
C ALA A 677 1.50 -9.21 25.80
N ALA A 678 2.75 -8.79 25.91
CA ALA A 678 3.62 -9.20 27.02
C ALA A 678 3.15 -8.61 28.36
N LEU A 679 2.75 -7.33 28.39
CA LEU A 679 2.16 -6.70 29.59
C LEU A 679 0.87 -7.41 30.03
N TYR A 680 0.06 -7.86 29.06
CA TYR A 680 -1.12 -8.66 29.38
C TYR A 680 -0.75 -10.03 29.96
N ALA A 681 0.32 -10.67 29.49
CA ALA A 681 0.83 -11.91 30.08
C ALA A 681 1.29 -11.72 31.53
N GLU A 682 1.94 -10.58 31.83
CA GLU A 682 2.29 -10.19 33.22
C GLU A 682 1.04 -10.03 34.08
N ARG A 683 0.04 -9.32 33.61
CA ARG A 683 -1.25 -9.08 34.26
C ARG A 683 -2.02 -10.38 34.54
N GLU A 684 -2.10 -11.28 33.56
CA GLU A 684 -2.91 -12.50 33.63
C GLU A 684 -2.25 -13.63 34.42
N ARG A 685 -0.91 -13.81 34.26
CA ARG A 685 -0.18 -14.99 34.80
C ARG A 685 1.06 -14.62 35.60
N GLY A 686 1.32 -13.35 35.84
CA GLY A 686 2.39 -12.86 36.68
C GLY A 686 3.78 -12.78 36.02
N PRO A 687 4.80 -12.39 36.79
CA PRO A 687 6.13 -12.05 36.30
C PRO A 687 6.88 -13.23 35.69
N GLU A 688 6.60 -14.47 36.09
CA GLU A 688 7.26 -15.65 35.51
C GLU A 688 6.88 -15.84 34.02
N GLN A 689 5.58 -15.72 33.70
CA GLN A 689 5.08 -15.79 32.34
C GLN A 689 5.62 -14.64 31.51
N PHE A 690 5.63 -13.42 32.05
CA PHE A 690 6.23 -12.25 31.42
C PHE A 690 7.69 -12.47 31.07
N GLY A 691 8.51 -12.94 32.04
CA GLY A 691 9.90 -13.26 31.82
C GLY A 691 10.10 -14.36 30.75
N GLY A 692 9.20 -15.34 30.69
CA GLY A 692 9.20 -16.37 29.64
C GLY A 692 8.99 -15.79 28.25
N VAL A 693 8.04 -14.88 28.10
CA VAL A 693 7.77 -14.15 26.86
C VAL A 693 8.97 -13.28 26.45
N LEU A 694 9.52 -12.51 27.37
CA LEU A 694 10.69 -11.66 27.10
C LEU A 694 11.92 -12.47 26.68
N ARG A 695 12.21 -13.61 27.31
CA ARG A 695 13.32 -14.48 26.89
C ARG A 695 13.19 -14.98 25.45
N GLN A 696 11.98 -15.32 25.01
CA GLN A 696 11.75 -15.72 23.62
C GLN A 696 11.94 -14.53 22.65
N MET A 697 11.40 -13.36 22.98
CA MET A 697 11.60 -12.14 22.18
C MET A 697 13.07 -11.77 22.07
N ARG A 698 13.78 -11.79 23.19
CA ARG A 698 15.22 -11.52 23.25
C ARG A 698 16.02 -12.44 22.33
N LYS A 699 15.74 -13.74 22.37
CA LYS A 699 16.43 -14.73 21.51
C LYS A 699 16.33 -14.35 20.03
N TRP A 700 15.13 -14.03 19.54
CA TRP A 700 14.93 -13.62 18.16
C TRP A 700 15.62 -12.29 17.83
N ALA A 701 15.52 -11.31 18.74
CA ALA A 701 16.14 -10.01 18.57
C ALA A 701 17.68 -10.12 18.53
N MET A 702 18.30 -10.87 19.44
CA MET A 702 19.75 -11.06 19.48
C MET A 702 20.26 -11.77 18.21
N ASP A 703 19.59 -12.86 17.79
CA ASP A 703 20.00 -13.67 16.64
C ASP A 703 20.02 -12.88 15.33
N LEU A 704 19.08 -11.93 15.14
CA LEU A 704 18.87 -11.26 13.86
C LEU A 704 19.18 -9.74 13.86
N SER A 705 19.47 -9.12 15.01
CA SER A 705 19.87 -7.70 15.08
C SER A 705 20.97 -7.30 14.09
N PRO A 706 22.04 -8.11 13.85
CA PRO A 706 23.09 -7.73 12.92
C PRO A 706 22.64 -7.60 11.46
N GLN A 707 21.42 -8.05 11.14
CA GLN A 707 20.89 -7.95 9.77
C GLN A 707 20.40 -6.57 9.39
N GLY A 708 20.13 -5.69 10.36
CA GLY A 708 19.72 -4.32 10.12
C GLY A 708 19.01 -3.67 11.30
N PRO A 709 18.80 -2.36 11.25
CA PRO A 709 18.09 -1.63 12.29
C PRO A 709 16.57 -1.91 12.26
N VAL A 710 15.89 -1.65 13.36
CA VAL A 710 14.43 -1.75 13.48
C VAL A 710 13.73 -0.90 12.42
N TYR A 711 14.24 0.31 12.20
CA TYR A 711 13.72 1.27 11.21
C TYR A 711 13.72 0.72 9.75
N LEU A 712 14.62 -0.18 9.40
CA LEU A 712 14.68 -0.83 8.09
C LEU A 712 14.10 -2.25 8.07
N GLY A 713 13.65 -2.76 9.19
CA GLY A 713 13.28 -4.17 9.36
C GLY A 713 12.17 -4.63 8.41
N TYR A 714 11.15 -3.80 8.15
CA TYR A 714 10.12 -4.08 7.16
C TYR A 714 10.73 -4.32 5.77
N ARG A 715 11.56 -3.38 5.31
CA ARG A 715 12.22 -3.45 4.01
C ARG A 715 13.14 -4.67 3.88
N LEU A 716 13.90 -4.98 4.93
CA LEU A 716 14.75 -6.17 4.99
C LEU A 716 13.95 -7.47 4.83
N GLY A 717 12.85 -7.59 5.53
CA GLY A 717 11.94 -8.72 5.42
C GLY A 717 11.39 -8.90 4.01
N HIS A 718 11.00 -7.81 3.34
CA HIS A 718 10.50 -7.83 1.97
C HIS A 718 11.58 -8.16 0.93
N ILE A 719 12.77 -7.57 1.05
CA ILE A 719 13.90 -7.82 0.13
C ILE A 719 14.32 -9.29 0.17
N ARG A 720 14.34 -9.88 1.36
CA ARG A 720 14.68 -11.30 1.53
C ARG A 720 13.53 -12.25 1.24
N SER A 721 12.30 -11.75 1.13
CA SER A 721 11.08 -12.56 1.18
C SER A 721 11.02 -13.43 2.44
N GLU A 722 11.57 -12.91 3.54
CA GLU A 722 11.73 -13.63 4.79
C GLU A 722 11.04 -12.88 5.93
N GLY A 723 9.82 -13.30 6.25
CA GLY A 723 9.05 -12.76 7.38
C GLY A 723 9.77 -12.89 8.72
N ARG A 724 10.75 -13.81 8.84
CA ARG A 724 11.52 -14.04 10.06
C ARG A 724 12.35 -12.82 10.48
N THR A 725 13.08 -12.21 9.54
CA THR A 725 13.88 -11.00 9.82
C THR A 725 12.98 -9.82 10.21
N PHE A 726 11.89 -9.64 9.49
CA PHE A 726 10.92 -8.58 9.79
C PHE A 726 10.36 -8.73 11.21
N ARG A 727 9.91 -9.92 11.58
CA ARG A 727 9.35 -10.19 12.91
C ARG A 727 10.40 -10.09 14.03
N ALA A 728 11.60 -10.55 13.79
CA ALA A 728 12.66 -10.43 14.78
C ALA A 728 13.02 -8.98 15.09
N LEU A 729 13.04 -8.11 14.07
CA LEU A 729 13.46 -6.72 14.22
C LEU A 729 12.29 -5.80 14.60
N VAL A 730 11.19 -5.84 13.84
CA VAL A 730 10.07 -4.90 14.03
C VAL A 730 9.22 -5.29 15.23
N TYR A 731 8.91 -6.58 15.39
CA TYR A 731 8.10 -7.11 16.50
C TYR A 731 8.95 -7.29 17.77
N ASN A 732 9.87 -8.25 17.76
CA ASN A 732 10.53 -8.69 18.97
C ASN A 732 11.59 -7.72 19.47
N LYS A 733 12.48 -7.20 18.59
CA LYS A 733 13.44 -6.16 19.00
C LYS A 733 12.71 -4.87 19.36
N GLY A 734 11.68 -4.47 18.58
CA GLY A 734 10.84 -3.32 18.94
C GLY A 734 10.22 -3.43 20.32
N ALA A 735 9.64 -4.59 20.67
CA ALA A 735 9.09 -4.83 22.01
C ALA A 735 10.14 -4.83 23.11
N MET A 736 11.32 -5.43 22.85
CA MET A 736 12.44 -5.42 23.80
C MET A 736 13.01 -4.01 24.02
N VAL A 737 13.01 -3.17 23.00
CA VAL A 737 13.40 -1.75 23.12
C VAL A 737 12.43 -1.01 24.04
N LEU A 738 11.10 -1.23 23.90
CA LEU A 738 10.11 -0.67 24.81
C LEU A 738 10.32 -1.17 26.25
N HIS A 739 10.62 -2.45 26.42
CA HIS A 739 10.93 -3.00 27.74
C HIS A 739 12.18 -2.38 28.36
N MET A 740 13.26 -2.25 27.59
CA MET A 740 14.47 -1.57 28.07
C MET A 740 14.23 -0.10 28.38
N LEU A 741 13.44 0.60 27.56
CA LEU A 741 13.05 1.98 27.81
C LEU A 741 12.31 2.12 29.15
N ARG A 742 11.29 1.26 29.40
CA ARG A 742 10.55 1.22 30.67
C ARG A 742 11.50 1.08 31.86
N ARG A 743 12.48 0.18 31.77
CA ARG A 743 13.47 -0.04 32.84
C ARG A 743 14.46 1.09 33.00
N LEU A 744 14.74 1.83 31.94
CA LEU A 744 15.66 2.95 31.94
C LEU A 744 15.04 4.20 32.58
N VAL A 745 13.75 4.47 32.29
CA VAL A 745 13.06 5.68 32.76
C VAL A 745 12.16 5.42 33.98
N GLY A 746 11.86 4.18 34.30
CA GLY A 746 10.94 3.76 35.37
C GLY A 746 9.48 3.69 34.91
N ASP A 747 8.66 2.93 35.64
CA ASP A 747 7.25 2.64 35.27
C ASP A 747 6.41 3.92 35.20
N GLU A 748 6.51 4.80 36.16
CA GLU A 748 5.72 6.04 36.25
C GLU A 748 5.94 6.91 34.98
N ALA A 749 7.19 7.22 34.67
CA ALA A 749 7.55 8.02 33.50
C ALA A 749 7.20 7.31 32.19
N PHE A 750 7.41 5.99 32.11
CA PHE A 750 7.11 5.20 30.92
C PHE A 750 5.62 5.23 30.57
N PHE A 751 4.74 4.91 31.54
CA PHE A 751 3.30 4.90 31.30
C PHE A 751 2.71 6.32 31.14
N ALA A 752 3.26 7.32 31.81
CA ALA A 752 2.90 8.71 31.57
C ALA A 752 3.26 9.14 30.14
N GLY A 753 4.48 8.80 29.67
CA GLY A 753 4.91 9.06 28.30
C GLY A 753 4.10 8.33 27.24
N LEU A 754 3.68 7.08 27.50
CA LEU A 754 2.78 6.33 26.62
C LEU A 754 1.42 7.00 26.47
N ARG A 755 0.81 7.44 27.60
CA ARG A 755 -0.47 8.18 27.57
C ARG A 755 -0.36 9.52 26.85
N GLU A 756 0.72 10.27 27.11
CA GLU A 756 1.00 11.53 26.39
C GLU A 756 1.16 11.30 24.89
N PHE A 757 1.94 10.30 24.50
CA PHE A 757 2.13 9.95 23.09
C PHE A 757 0.82 9.55 22.43
N TYR A 758 0.07 8.64 23.05
CA TYR A 758 -1.22 8.19 22.54
C TYR A 758 -2.22 9.34 22.38
N SER A 759 -2.42 10.16 23.42
CA SER A 759 -3.38 11.26 23.40
C SER A 759 -3.03 12.34 22.37
N SER A 760 -1.74 12.63 22.19
CA SER A 760 -1.25 13.62 21.24
C SER A 760 -1.37 13.16 19.78
N TRP A 761 -1.23 11.86 19.53
CA TRP A 761 -1.17 11.29 18.18
C TRP A 761 -2.38 10.42 17.81
N ARG A 762 -3.38 10.33 18.66
CA ARG A 762 -4.63 9.64 18.37
C ARG A 762 -5.27 10.18 17.09
N TYR A 763 -5.56 9.27 16.15
CA TYR A 763 -6.06 9.53 14.79
C TYR A 763 -5.12 10.40 13.94
N ARG A 764 -3.83 10.20 14.14
CA ARG A 764 -2.76 10.84 13.38
C ARG A 764 -1.63 9.87 13.10
N LYS A 765 -0.72 10.27 12.22
CA LYS A 765 0.48 9.52 11.87
C LYS A 765 1.66 10.04 12.71
N ALA A 766 2.28 9.16 13.47
CA ALA A 766 3.44 9.45 14.31
C ALA A 766 4.71 8.79 13.78
N GLY A 767 5.87 9.33 14.14
CA GLY A 767 7.18 8.74 13.91
C GLY A 767 7.92 8.46 15.20
N THR A 768 9.05 7.77 15.10
CA THR A 768 9.94 7.46 16.23
C THR A 768 10.32 8.70 17.05
N ASN A 769 10.59 9.83 16.35
CA ASN A 769 10.95 11.07 17.04
C ASN A 769 9.81 11.68 17.87
N ASP A 770 8.55 11.48 17.45
CA ASP A 770 7.39 11.94 18.19
C ASP A 770 7.21 11.13 19.47
N PHE A 771 7.44 9.82 19.39
CA PHE A 771 7.45 8.94 20.56
C PHE A 771 8.62 9.29 21.51
N ARG A 772 9.84 9.51 20.97
CA ARG A 772 10.98 9.96 21.76
C ARG A 772 10.66 11.24 22.51
N ALA A 773 10.12 12.25 21.86
CA ALA A 773 9.78 13.53 22.48
C ALA A 773 8.79 13.38 23.64
N ALA A 774 7.77 12.52 23.51
CA ALA A 774 6.83 12.23 24.60
C ALA A 774 7.52 11.55 25.79
N MET A 775 8.43 10.61 25.54
CA MET A 775 9.20 9.92 26.58
C MET A 775 10.23 10.85 27.26
N GLU A 776 10.89 11.72 26.51
CA GLU A 776 11.80 12.74 27.05
C GLU A 776 11.06 13.73 27.94
N LYS A 777 9.86 14.17 27.53
CA LYS A 777 8.98 15.05 28.31
C LYS A 777 8.58 14.39 29.64
N ALA A 778 8.18 13.13 29.60
CA ALA A 778 7.72 12.39 30.78
C ALA A 778 8.86 12.02 31.75
N SER A 779 10.04 11.69 31.24
CA SER A 779 11.18 11.22 32.04
C SER A 779 12.16 12.33 32.48
N GLY A 780 12.08 13.50 31.83
CA GLY A 780 12.99 14.63 32.09
C GLY A 780 14.43 14.37 31.63
N ARG A 781 14.68 13.34 30.78
CA ARG A 781 16.04 13.01 30.30
C ARG A 781 16.10 12.91 28.79
N SER A 782 17.28 13.22 28.21
CA SER A 782 17.50 12.96 26.79
C SER A 782 17.53 11.46 26.50
N LEU A 783 16.86 11.03 25.45
CA LEU A 783 16.81 9.66 24.97
C LEU A 783 17.37 9.53 23.54
N GLU A 784 18.04 10.58 23.04
CA GLU A 784 18.58 10.61 21.68
C GLU A 784 19.52 9.44 21.42
N GLN A 785 20.53 9.23 22.32
CA GLN A 785 21.46 8.11 22.22
C GLN A 785 20.74 6.76 22.25
N PHE A 786 19.71 6.63 23.11
CA PHE A 786 18.93 5.40 23.22
C PHE A 786 18.28 5.06 21.90
N PHE A 787 17.51 5.99 21.29
CA PHE A 787 16.82 5.73 20.03
C PHE A 787 17.78 5.56 18.85
N ASP A 788 18.85 6.35 18.78
CA ASP A 788 19.85 6.24 17.72
C ASP A 788 20.51 4.85 17.70
N ARG A 789 20.81 4.29 18.85
CA ARG A 789 21.44 2.97 18.95
C ARG A 789 20.44 1.84 18.76
N TRP A 790 19.25 1.92 19.35
CA TRP A 790 18.32 0.80 19.40
C TRP A 790 17.38 0.72 18.22
N ILE A 791 16.94 1.85 17.68
CA ILE A 791 15.97 1.89 16.55
C ILE A 791 16.68 2.09 15.21
N PHE A 792 17.65 3.00 15.15
CA PHE A 792 18.37 3.33 13.91
C PHE A 792 19.69 2.57 13.73
N GLY A 793 20.18 1.92 14.76
CA GLY A 793 21.37 1.06 14.74
C GLY A 793 21.05 -0.44 14.66
N SER A 794 22.01 -1.20 14.11
CA SER A 794 21.92 -2.67 13.98
C SER A 794 22.83 -3.42 14.95
N ARG A 795 23.84 -2.74 15.51
CA ARG A 795 24.79 -3.36 16.45
C ARG A 795 24.11 -3.62 17.80
N LEU A 796 24.69 -4.54 18.55
CA LEU A 796 24.35 -4.83 19.94
C LEU A 796 25.52 -4.45 20.84
N PRO A 797 25.29 -4.04 22.10
CA PRO A 797 26.35 -3.76 23.03
C PRO A 797 27.07 -5.04 23.50
N ASP A 798 28.40 -4.98 23.53
CA ASP A 798 29.28 -5.94 24.14
C ASP A 798 29.75 -5.37 25.50
N VAL A 799 29.39 -6.04 26.58
CA VAL A 799 29.55 -5.52 27.95
C VAL A 799 30.35 -6.47 28.81
N GLN A 800 31.45 -5.99 29.31
CA GLN A 800 32.23 -6.71 30.34
C GLN A 800 31.69 -6.37 31.74
N PHE A 801 31.39 -7.40 32.52
CA PHE A 801 30.86 -7.30 33.87
C PHE A 801 31.84 -7.85 34.88
N SER A 802 32.04 -7.12 35.97
CA SER A 802 32.75 -7.64 37.12
C SER A 802 32.06 -7.21 38.41
N SER A 803 32.21 -8.02 39.46
CA SER A 803 31.61 -7.74 40.75
C SER A 803 32.56 -8.13 41.89
N ARG A 804 32.53 -7.35 42.98
CA ARG A 804 33.33 -7.61 44.21
C ARG A 804 32.48 -7.30 45.41
N VAL A 805 32.44 -8.23 46.36
CA VAL A 805 31.80 -8.03 47.68
C VAL A 805 32.84 -7.55 48.65
N THR A 806 32.56 -6.46 49.39
CA THR A 806 33.40 -5.91 50.46
C THR A 806 32.51 -5.56 51.68
N GLY A 807 32.53 -6.41 52.67
CA GLY A 807 31.69 -6.28 53.86
C GLY A 807 30.18 -6.40 53.49
N ARG A 808 29.44 -5.32 53.67
CA ARG A 808 28.00 -5.23 53.31
C ARG A 808 27.73 -4.47 52.01
N GLU A 809 28.75 -4.36 51.19
CA GLU A 809 28.63 -3.66 49.91
C GLU A 809 29.02 -4.59 48.74
N LEU A 810 28.23 -4.52 47.66
CA LEU A 810 28.55 -5.11 46.41
C LEU A 810 28.97 -4.01 45.42
N HIS A 811 30.21 -4.04 44.99
CA HIS A 811 30.75 -3.15 43.97
C HIS A 811 30.60 -3.85 42.61
N VAL A 812 29.85 -3.28 41.71
CA VAL A 812 29.70 -3.79 40.31
C VAL A 812 30.31 -2.79 39.37
N ARG A 813 30.96 -3.30 38.31
CA ARG A 813 31.55 -2.53 37.24
C ARG A 813 31.08 -3.12 35.91
N PHE A 814 30.61 -2.23 35.03
CA PHE A 814 30.29 -2.52 33.64
C PHE A 814 31.19 -1.71 32.71
N GLU A 815 31.72 -2.33 31.66
CA GLU A 815 32.53 -1.67 30.65
C GLU A 815 32.02 -2.06 29.26
N GLN A 816 31.55 -1.05 28.49
CA GLN A 816 31.09 -1.27 27.11
C GLN A 816 32.25 -1.26 26.12
N LYS A 817 32.35 -2.30 25.30
CA LYS A 817 33.34 -2.40 24.23
C LYS A 817 32.72 -1.83 22.93
N GLY A 818 33.48 -1.02 22.20
CA GLY A 818 32.99 -0.40 20.95
C GLY A 818 32.03 0.79 21.18
N ASP A 819 30.86 0.73 20.57
CA ASP A 819 29.84 1.78 20.69
C ASP A 819 29.22 1.82 22.10
N VAL A 820 28.87 3.03 22.56
CA VAL A 820 28.23 3.21 23.86
C VAL A 820 26.70 3.23 23.64
N PHE A 821 25.99 2.46 24.46
CA PHE A 821 24.54 2.32 24.46
C PHE A 821 23.99 2.71 25.85
N ASP A 822 22.72 3.12 25.88
CA ASP A 822 21.95 3.17 27.11
C ASP A 822 21.31 1.79 27.36
N VAL A 823 21.85 1.01 28.30
CA VAL A 823 21.42 -0.36 28.57
C VAL A 823 21.05 -0.51 30.04
N PRO A 824 19.79 -0.82 30.38
CA PRO A 824 19.39 -1.14 31.76
C PRO A 824 19.70 -2.61 32.08
N ILE A 825 20.78 -2.89 32.76
CA ILE A 825 21.23 -4.24 33.10
C ILE A 825 20.82 -4.60 34.53
N THR A 826 20.14 -5.74 34.71
CA THR A 826 19.81 -6.29 36.02
C THR A 826 21.01 -6.96 36.63
N VAL A 827 21.32 -6.59 37.88
CA VAL A 827 22.20 -7.33 38.76
C VAL A 827 21.34 -8.18 39.69
N THR A 828 21.31 -9.48 39.49
CA THR A 828 20.64 -10.45 40.38
C THR A 828 21.58 -10.92 41.45
N ILE A 829 21.20 -10.64 42.70
CA ILE A 829 21.94 -11.02 43.90
C ILE A 829 21.17 -12.16 44.55
N THR A 830 21.80 -13.33 44.65
CA THR A 830 21.25 -14.45 45.39
C THR A 830 21.99 -14.57 46.74
N TYR A 831 21.25 -14.47 47.81
CA TYR A 831 21.77 -14.55 49.17
C TYR A 831 21.91 -16.02 49.63
N GLU A 832 22.70 -16.29 50.62
CA GLU A 832 22.91 -17.65 51.19
C GLU A 832 21.63 -18.23 51.80
N ASP A 833 20.71 -17.39 52.28
CA ASP A 833 19.40 -17.80 52.79
C ASP A 833 18.37 -18.07 51.71
N GLY A 834 18.76 -17.99 50.42
CA GLY A 834 17.91 -18.27 49.27
C GLY A 834 17.10 -17.09 48.79
N ARG A 835 17.09 -15.92 49.42
CA ARG A 835 16.46 -14.69 48.90
C ARG A 835 17.17 -14.24 47.64
N VAL A 836 16.38 -13.70 46.72
CA VAL A 836 16.88 -13.10 45.48
C VAL A 836 16.51 -11.62 45.46
N GLU A 837 17.44 -10.78 45.08
CA GLU A 837 17.24 -9.34 44.89
C GLU A 837 17.72 -8.95 43.49
N ASP A 838 16.88 -8.27 42.74
CA ASP A 838 17.20 -7.71 41.43
C ASP A 838 17.36 -6.19 41.54
N VAL A 839 18.50 -5.68 41.06
CA VAL A 839 18.79 -4.25 40.99
C VAL A 839 19.11 -3.86 39.56
N VAL A 840 18.33 -2.95 39.00
CA VAL A 840 18.57 -2.42 37.67
C VAL A 840 19.66 -1.35 37.72
N VAL A 841 20.71 -1.54 36.92
CA VAL A 841 21.80 -0.57 36.76
C VAL A 841 21.73 0.02 35.37
N PRO A 842 21.43 1.33 35.22
CA PRO A 842 21.54 2.01 33.93
C PRO A 842 23.03 2.12 33.53
N VAL A 843 23.41 1.40 32.46
CA VAL A 843 24.77 1.46 31.90
C VAL A 843 24.69 2.39 30.69
N THR A 844 25.01 3.67 30.87
CA THR A 844 24.81 4.74 29.88
C THR A 844 26.13 5.33 29.37
N ASP A 845 27.22 4.94 29.98
CA ASP A 845 28.57 5.39 29.67
C ASP A 845 29.49 4.22 29.35
N ARG A 846 30.68 4.51 28.83
CA ARG A 846 31.69 3.50 28.50
C ARG A 846 32.02 2.63 29.70
N GLU A 847 32.10 3.25 30.89
CA GLU A 847 32.33 2.56 32.17
C GLU A 847 31.34 3.08 33.21
N VAL A 848 30.61 2.15 33.83
CA VAL A 848 29.70 2.46 34.93
C VAL A 848 30.06 1.60 36.14
N GLN A 849 30.27 2.25 37.28
CA GLN A 849 30.48 1.60 38.55
C GLN A 849 29.33 1.91 39.50
N ARG A 850 28.85 0.90 40.22
CA ARG A 850 27.77 1.06 41.20
C ARG A 850 28.05 0.28 42.46
N THR A 851 27.80 0.91 43.62
CA THR A 851 27.80 0.22 44.90
C THR A 851 26.38 -0.07 45.33
N ILE A 852 26.10 -1.34 45.69
CA ILE A 852 24.80 -1.83 46.14
C ILE A 852 24.94 -2.32 47.56
N ALA A 853 24.06 -1.82 48.46
CA ALA A 853 24.05 -2.26 49.86
C ALA A 853 23.45 -3.68 49.97
N LEU A 854 24.14 -4.57 50.66
CA LEU A 854 23.73 -5.97 50.79
C LEU A 854 22.88 -6.20 52.05
N LYS A 855 21.83 -7.00 51.88
CA LYS A 855 20.90 -7.38 52.98
C LYS A 855 21.29 -8.67 53.70
N GLY A 856 22.40 -9.30 53.31
CA GLY A 856 22.90 -10.54 53.88
C GLY A 856 24.13 -11.08 53.14
N PRO A 857 24.67 -12.23 53.56
CA PRO A 857 25.76 -12.93 52.86
C PRO A 857 25.33 -13.34 51.44
N VAL A 858 26.21 -13.09 50.47
CA VAL A 858 25.91 -13.30 49.06
C VAL A 858 26.44 -14.65 48.58
N ARG A 859 25.59 -15.44 47.96
CA ARG A 859 25.91 -16.71 47.31
C ARG A 859 26.40 -16.53 45.86
N THR A 860 25.63 -15.77 45.05
CA THR A 860 25.96 -15.49 43.63
C THR A 860 25.55 -14.09 43.23
N VAL A 861 26.30 -13.52 42.27
CA VAL A 861 25.97 -12.27 41.56
C VAL A 861 26.00 -12.56 40.08
N GLU A 862 24.88 -12.25 39.41
CA GLU A 862 24.71 -12.51 37.96
C GLU A 862 24.18 -11.23 37.30
N ALA A 863 24.69 -10.92 36.10
CA ALA A 863 24.17 -9.80 35.29
C ALA A 863 23.20 -10.30 34.24
N ASN A 864 22.10 -9.58 34.01
CA ASN A 864 21.08 -9.86 33.00
C ASN A 864 20.47 -11.29 33.07
N LYS A 865 20.35 -11.85 34.27
CA LYS A 865 19.75 -13.17 34.50
C LYS A 865 18.28 -13.21 34.10
N ASP A 866 17.58 -12.11 34.23
CA ASP A 866 16.20 -11.94 33.82
C ASP A 866 16.01 -11.84 32.29
N ALA A 867 17.10 -11.76 31.52
CA ALA A 867 17.11 -11.51 30.08
C ALA A 867 16.42 -10.21 29.66
N GLY A 868 16.39 -9.21 30.54
CA GLY A 868 15.70 -7.93 30.30
C GLY A 868 16.45 -6.97 29.38
N ALA A 869 17.72 -7.21 29.09
CA ALA A 869 18.53 -6.36 28.20
C ALA A 869 19.03 -7.11 26.96
N LEU A 870 19.06 -6.40 25.82
CA LEU A 870 19.64 -6.87 24.56
C LEU A 870 21.16 -6.60 24.55
N ALA A 871 21.90 -7.34 25.33
CA ALA A 871 23.35 -7.19 25.43
C ALA A 871 24.03 -8.57 25.52
N ASP A 872 25.24 -8.67 24.95
CA ASP A 872 26.17 -9.74 25.21
C ASP A 872 27.00 -9.34 26.45
N ILE A 873 26.91 -10.15 27.51
CA ILE A 873 27.55 -9.86 28.76
C ILE A 873 28.60 -10.93 29.09
N HIS A 874 29.84 -10.49 29.24
CA HIS A 874 31.00 -11.31 29.57
C HIS A 874 31.51 -11.01 30.98
N LYS A 875 31.96 -12.06 31.72
CA LYS A 875 32.61 -11.93 33.05
C LYS A 875 34.10 -11.73 32.92
#